data_b4e6a6cdf74a7503738e89191f37c10c
#
_entry.id   b4e6a6cdf74a7503738e89191f37c10c
#
_cell.length_a   1.000
_cell.length_b   1.000
_cell.length_c   1.000
_cell.angle_alpha   90.00
_cell.angle_beta   90.00
_cell.angle_gamma   90.00
#
_symmetry.space_group_name_H-M   'P 1'
#
loop_
_entity.id
_entity.type
_entity.pdbx_description
1 polymer ?
#
loop_
_entity_poly.entity_id
_entity_poly.type
_entity_poly.pdbx_seq_one_letter_code
_entity_poly.pdbx_strand_id
1 'polypeptide(L)'
;MVTAVSGSGDRKGRISERDIAAIREQVRIEDVVGDYVQLRRAGADSMKGLCPFHDEKSPSFHVRPNHGHFHCFGCGEGGDVYAFILKIEHVSFVEAVEMLADRIGYTVTYSGGGTSVQRDRGSRSRLTAANAAAQEFYAAALESEEAAPARNYLTERNFDAAAARQFGCGFAPSGWDSLTKHLIRKGFEFKELEAAGLSREGRRGPMDRFHRRLLWPIRSASGEVVGFGARRIFDDDQMEAKYVNTPETVLYKKSNVLFGIDLAKRDIAKGHQAVVVEGYTDVMAMHLAGVTTAVASCGTAFGDEHLSMLRRLMMDDKFFRGELIYVFDGDAAGRAAALKAFAGEQNLAGQSFVAVAADGMDPCDLRLAQGDTALRDLVARRTPLFEFAIRTALAEHDLDMAEGRVAALRRCVPMVAQIKDPTLRDEYARQLAGWVGWEDVAQVIARVREEAGHKPGARGDNRRAAAGGPKPVADGAARRPDPRDPTLWPQREALKAALQYPALAGPVFDSLTVESFTHPGYAAVRTAIEVAGGTSSGMTGGQWIDTVREQSGAAATEGLIMELGVETIRVEDEEKLPRYIGSVLARLQEVWVGRQVAEVKSKLQRMSPVEQGDEYHALFGDLVALEAYRRSLLEQASGDDLTA
;
A
#
# COMPACT_ATOMS: atom_id res chain seq x y z
N MET A 1 13.10 -44.71 -5.51
CA MET A 1 13.91 -44.47 -6.71
C MET A 1 13.14 -43.53 -7.60
N VAL A 2 13.40 -42.25 -7.51
CA VAL A 2 12.92 -41.25 -8.47
C VAL A 2 14.15 -40.46 -8.90
N THR A 3 14.46 -40.60 -10.14
CA THR A 3 15.61 -40.08 -10.85
C THR A 3 15.66 -38.55 -10.83
N ALA A 4 16.76 -38.01 -10.33
CA ALA A 4 17.15 -36.62 -10.47
C ALA A 4 17.40 -36.30 -11.95
N VAL A 5 16.62 -35.39 -12.51
CA VAL A 5 16.92 -34.74 -13.79
C VAL A 5 17.92 -33.61 -13.49
N SER A 6 19.18 -33.85 -13.81
CA SER A 6 20.24 -32.84 -13.82
C SER A 6 20.06 -31.92 -15.02
N GLY A 7 19.34 -30.78 -14.82
CA GLY A 7 19.40 -29.66 -15.72
C GLY A 7 20.65 -28.83 -15.41
N SER A 8 21.58 -28.73 -16.35
CA SER A 8 22.70 -27.79 -16.34
C SER A 8 22.19 -26.36 -16.58
N GLY A 9 21.66 -25.72 -15.53
CA GLY A 9 21.34 -24.30 -15.52
C GLY A 9 22.55 -23.53 -15.00
N ASP A 10 22.93 -22.48 -15.68
CA ASP A 10 23.96 -21.49 -15.38
C ASP A 10 24.07 -21.22 -13.87
N ARG A 11 25.26 -21.38 -13.31
CA ARG A 11 25.55 -21.01 -11.91
C ARG A 11 25.64 -19.49 -11.81
N LYS A 12 24.50 -18.83 -11.65
CA LYS A 12 24.42 -17.42 -11.22
C LYS A 12 25.09 -17.30 -9.85
N GLY A 13 25.96 -16.33 -9.66
CA GLY A 13 26.57 -16.05 -8.36
C GLY A 13 25.47 -15.80 -7.31
N ARG A 14 25.47 -16.58 -6.22
CA ARG A 14 24.49 -16.44 -5.13
C ARG A 14 24.92 -15.30 -4.22
N ILE A 15 24.01 -14.41 -3.85
CA ILE A 15 24.28 -13.36 -2.85
C ILE A 15 24.63 -14.06 -1.52
N SER A 16 25.62 -13.53 -0.79
CA SER A 16 26.03 -14.04 0.50
C SER A 16 24.86 -13.98 1.51
N GLU A 17 24.59 -15.07 2.22
CA GLU A 17 23.58 -15.10 3.30
C GLU A 17 23.89 -14.07 4.39
N ARG A 18 25.18 -13.78 4.61
CA ARG A 18 25.64 -12.75 5.53
C ARG A 18 25.20 -11.35 5.08
N ASP A 19 25.29 -11.05 3.77
CA ASP A 19 24.88 -9.73 3.25
C ASP A 19 23.36 -9.59 3.30
N ILE A 20 22.61 -10.64 2.99
CA ILE A 20 21.15 -10.65 3.11
C ILE A 20 20.74 -10.37 4.55
N ALA A 21 21.37 -11.03 5.53
CA ALA A 21 21.10 -10.79 6.94
C ALA A 21 21.48 -9.36 7.37
N ALA A 22 22.66 -8.87 6.97
CA ALA A 22 23.14 -7.53 7.31
C ALA A 22 22.27 -6.42 6.72
N ILE A 23 21.78 -6.56 5.48
CA ILE A 23 20.88 -5.61 4.84
C ILE A 23 19.52 -5.62 5.56
N ARG A 24 18.98 -6.80 5.89
CA ARG A 24 17.72 -6.94 6.64
C ARG A 24 17.77 -6.22 7.98
N GLU A 25 18.89 -6.33 8.70
CA GLU A 25 19.08 -5.70 10.01
C GLU A 25 19.23 -4.17 9.93
N GLN A 26 19.89 -3.68 8.87
CA GLN A 26 20.15 -2.24 8.70
C GLN A 26 18.97 -1.47 8.07
N VAL A 27 18.13 -2.15 7.29
CA VAL A 27 16.99 -1.53 6.63
C VAL A 27 15.80 -1.48 7.58
N ARG A 28 15.31 -0.28 7.84
CA ARG A 28 14.09 -0.08 8.63
C ARG A 28 12.87 -0.30 7.74
N ILE A 29 12.07 -1.31 8.08
CA ILE A 29 10.89 -1.68 7.30
C ILE A 29 9.87 -0.55 7.21
N GLU A 30 9.69 0.23 8.28
CA GLU A 30 8.77 1.37 8.32
C GLU A 30 9.17 2.50 7.36
N ASP A 31 10.47 2.69 7.11
CA ASP A 31 10.96 3.69 6.16
C ASP A 31 10.72 3.24 4.71
N VAL A 32 10.86 1.93 4.45
CA VAL A 32 10.58 1.35 3.13
C VAL A 32 9.08 1.35 2.83
N VAL A 33 8.28 0.89 3.77
CA VAL A 33 6.82 0.88 3.64
C VAL A 33 6.28 2.31 3.54
N GLY A 34 6.87 3.25 4.27
CA GLY A 34 6.48 4.67 4.26
C GLY A 34 6.60 5.38 2.92
N ASP A 35 7.34 4.81 1.95
CA ASP A 35 7.37 5.32 0.58
C ASP A 35 6.06 5.05 -0.19
N TYR A 36 5.28 4.04 0.23
CA TYR A 36 4.08 3.56 -0.46
C TYR A 36 2.79 3.74 0.34
N VAL A 37 2.90 3.73 1.67
CA VAL A 37 1.77 3.73 2.61
C VAL A 37 2.07 4.68 3.76
N GLN A 38 1.14 5.57 4.07
CA GLN A 38 1.23 6.34 5.30
C GLN A 38 0.96 5.42 6.50
N LEU A 39 1.90 5.40 7.44
CA LEU A 39 1.81 4.62 8.67
C LEU A 39 1.52 5.51 9.87
N ARG A 40 0.61 5.09 10.75
CA ARG A 40 0.34 5.72 12.05
C ARG A 40 0.59 4.75 13.18
N ARG A 41 0.97 5.23 14.36
CA ARG A 41 1.15 4.39 15.54
C ARG A 41 -0.16 3.70 15.93
N ALA A 42 -0.07 2.41 16.28
CA ALA A 42 -1.19 1.57 16.68
C ALA A 42 -0.93 0.82 18.00
N GLY A 43 0.20 1.10 18.65
CA GLY A 43 0.67 0.51 19.90
C GLY A 43 2.12 0.89 20.17
N ALA A 44 2.74 0.34 21.21
CA ALA A 44 4.13 0.64 21.60
C ALA A 44 5.12 0.36 20.45
N ASP A 45 5.00 -0.81 19.80
CA ASP A 45 5.84 -1.24 18.68
C ASP A 45 4.98 -1.68 17.49
N SER A 46 3.93 -0.95 17.17
CA SER A 46 3.06 -1.28 16.04
C SER A 46 2.66 -0.02 15.30
N MET A 47 2.76 -0.07 13.99
CA MET A 47 2.24 0.93 13.08
C MET A 47 1.21 0.31 12.17
N LYS A 48 0.24 1.09 11.67
CA LYS A 48 -0.78 0.61 10.74
C LYS A 48 -1.08 1.61 9.65
N GLY A 49 -1.51 1.11 8.50
CA GLY A 49 -1.93 1.88 7.34
C GLY A 49 -2.92 1.12 6.47
N LEU A 50 -3.31 1.71 5.33
CA LEU A 50 -4.09 1.03 4.31
C LEU A 50 -3.19 0.06 3.53
N CYS A 51 -3.69 -1.15 3.26
CA CYS A 51 -2.92 -2.18 2.60
C CYS A 51 -2.57 -1.80 1.14
N PRO A 52 -1.31 -1.97 0.70
CA PRO A 52 -0.94 -1.74 -0.69
C PRO A 52 -1.28 -2.92 -1.62
N PHE A 53 -1.66 -4.08 -1.07
CA PHE A 53 -1.88 -5.32 -1.82
C PHE A 53 -3.35 -5.63 -2.10
N HIS A 54 -4.30 -4.96 -1.43
CA HIS A 54 -5.73 -5.05 -1.71
C HIS A 54 -6.43 -3.72 -1.41
N ASP A 55 -7.59 -3.51 -2.01
CA ASP A 55 -8.39 -2.30 -1.75
C ASP A 55 -9.20 -2.43 -0.46
N GLU A 56 -9.04 -1.46 0.46
CA GLU A 56 -9.72 -1.43 1.74
C GLU A 56 -10.03 0.01 2.19
N LYS A 57 -11.03 0.15 3.08
CA LYS A 57 -11.44 1.44 3.68
C LYS A 57 -11.13 1.54 5.17
N SER A 58 -10.48 0.54 5.73
CA SER A 58 -10.12 0.50 7.16
C SER A 58 -8.71 -0.05 7.27
N PRO A 59 -7.76 0.64 7.93
CA PRO A 59 -6.39 0.19 8.03
C PRO A 59 -6.29 -1.19 8.67
N SER A 60 -5.89 -2.18 7.89
CA SER A 60 -5.64 -3.56 8.34
C SER A 60 -4.20 -4.02 8.11
N PHE A 61 -3.38 -3.16 7.49
CA PHE A 61 -1.96 -3.41 7.24
C PHE A 61 -1.14 -2.94 8.42
N HIS A 62 -0.51 -3.88 9.12
CA HIS A 62 0.30 -3.61 10.31
C HIS A 62 1.78 -3.83 10.01
N VAL A 63 2.63 -2.98 10.61
CA VAL A 63 4.10 -3.05 10.56
C VAL A 63 4.63 -3.07 11.98
N ARG A 64 5.59 -3.94 12.25
CA ARG A 64 6.33 -4.03 13.50
C ARG A 64 7.78 -3.63 13.27
N PRO A 65 8.16 -2.37 13.52
CA PRO A 65 9.53 -1.88 13.30
C PRO A 65 10.60 -2.71 14.00
N ASN A 66 10.43 -2.99 15.29
CA ASN A 66 11.42 -3.74 16.07
C ASN A 66 11.56 -5.20 15.65
N HIS A 67 10.56 -5.74 14.95
CA HIS A 67 10.57 -7.12 14.46
C HIS A 67 10.91 -7.21 12.96
N GLY A 68 10.91 -6.08 12.25
CA GLY A 68 11.17 -6.02 10.81
C GLY A 68 10.12 -6.69 9.94
N HIS A 69 8.87 -6.85 10.42
CA HIS A 69 7.81 -7.59 9.72
C HIS A 69 6.54 -6.76 9.53
N PHE A 70 5.80 -7.11 8.47
CA PHE A 70 4.45 -6.60 8.24
C PHE A 70 3.44 -7.75 8.14
N HIS A 71 2.18 -7.45 8.41
CA HIS A 71 1.06 -8.34 8.14
C HIS A 71 -0.22 -7.55 7.88
N CYS A 72 -0.98 -7.96 6.87
CA CYS A 72 -2.29 -7.41 6.56
C CYS A 72 -3.40 -8.35 7.06
N PHE A 73 -4.21 -7.89 8.00
CA PHE A 73 -5.34 -8.66 8.54
C PHE A 73 -6.54 -8.74 7.57
N GLY A 74 -6.53 -7.96 6.48
CA GLY A 74 -7.56 -7.99 5.45
C GLY A 74 -7.33 -9.09 4.42
N CYS A 75 -6.15 -9.13 3.79
CA CYS A 75 -5.83 -10.09 2.73
C CYS A 75 -4.91 -11.24 3.18
N GLY A 76 -4.34 -11.17 4.41
CA GLY A 76 -3.45 -12.20 4.93
C GLY A 76 -2.01 -12.12 4.43
N GLU A 77 -1.65 -11.11 3.62
CA GLU A 77 -0.29 -10.90 3.17
C GLU A 77 0.62 -10.47 4.30
N GLY A 78 1.82 -11.06 4.38
CA GLY A 78 2.79 -10.76 5.43
C GLY A 78 4.20 -11.18 5.05
N GLY A 79 5.19 -10.69 5.80
CA GLY A 79 6.61 -11.01 5.59
C GLY A 79 7.54 -9.94 6.15
N ASP A 80 8.80 -10.04 5.77
CA ASP A 80 9.85 -9.07 6.07
C ASP A 80 9.93 -7.97 4.98
N VAL A 81 10.94 -7.12 5.08
CA VAL A 81 11.18 -6.04 4.11
C VAL A 81 11.42 -6.56 2.69
N TYR A 82 12.03 -7.73 2.52
CA TYR A 82 12.21 -8.35 1.21
C TYR A 82 10.88 -8.80 0.62
N ALA A 83 10.06 -9.49 1.42
CA ALA A 83 8.73 -9.92 0.99
C ALA A 83 7.86 -8.72 0.59
N PHE A 84 8.00 -7.57 1.26
CA PHE A 84 7.30 -6.34 0.90
C PHE A 84 7.74 -5.84 -0.47
N ILE A 85 9.05 -5.67 -0.72
CA ILE A 85 9.59 -5.18 -2.00
C ILE A 85 9.27 -6.15 -3.15
N LEU A 86 9.42 -7.46 -2.93
CA LEU A 86 9.06 -8.48 -3.93
C LEU A 86 7.62 -8.31 -4.45
N LYS A 87 6.69 -8.01 -3.54
CA LYS A 87 5.27 -7.90 -3.86
C LYS A 87 4.89 -6.54 -4.45
N ILE A 88 5.41 -5.45 -3.88
CA ILE A 88 5.01 -4.10 -4.29
C ILE A 88 5.65 -3.69 -5.62
N GLU A 89 6.88 -4.10 -5.86
CA GLU A 89 7.65 -3.78 -7.06
C GLU A 89 7.62 -4.90 -8.11
N HIS A 90 7.05 -6.08 -7.77
CA HIS A 90 7.00 -7.26 -8.65
C HIS A 90 8.38 -7.70 -9.16
N VAL A 91 9.36 -7.70 -8.29
CA VAL A 91 10.77 -8.03 -8.59
C VAL A 91 11.16 -9.41 -8.06
N SER A 92 12.30 -9.94 -8.53
CA SER A 92 12.91 -11.15 -7.96
C SER A 92 13.57 -10.86 -6.61
N PHE A 93 13.86 -11.92 -5.83
CA PHE A 93 14.53 -11.78 -4.54
C PHE A 93 15.91 -11.11 -4.66
N VAL A 94 16.69 -11.44 -5.69
CA VAL A 94 18.01 -10.83 -5.94
C VAL A 94 17.87 -9.33 -6.17
N GLU A 95 16.90 -8.93 -7.00
CA GLU A 95 16.63 -7.51 -7.27
C GLU A 95 16.15 -6.77 -6.01
N ALA A 96 15.30 -7.39 -5.18
CA ALA A 96 14.88 -6.80 -3.92
C ALA A 96 16.06 -6.58 -2.95
N VAL A 97 17.00 -7.53 -2.88
CA VAL A 97 18.23 -7.39 -2.08
C VAL A 97 19.10 -6.24 -2.61
N GLU A 98 19.29 -6.16 -3.93
CA GLU A 98 20.07 -5.08 -4.57
C GLU A 98 19.43 -3.70 -4.33
N MET A 99 18.11 -3.57 -4.50
CA MET A 99 17.39 -2.31 -4.25
C MET A 99 17.54 -1.83 -2.80
N LEU A 100 17.42 -2.73 -1.84
CA LEU A 100 17.56 -2.39 -0.42
C LEU A 100 19.01 -2.09 -0.06
N ALA A 101 19.98 -2.80 -0.66
CA ALA A 101 21.41 -2.52 -0.51
C ALA A 101 21.76 -1.11 -1.04
N ASP A 102 21.29 -0.77 -2.24
CA ASP A 102 21.52 0.56 -2.84
C ASP A 102 20.91 1.67 -1.96
N ARG A 103 19.72 1.44 -1.37
CA ARG A 103 19.06 2.39 -0.47
C ARG A 103 19.90 2.77 0.76
N ILE A 104 20.66 1.81 1.30
CA ILE A 104 21.50 2.02 2.50
C ILE A 104 22.99 2.19 2.16
N GLY A 105 23.36 2.22 0.87
CA GLY A 105 24.75 2.31 0.41
C GLY A 105 25.59 1.06 0.73
N TYR A 106 24.95 -0.13 0.81
CA TYR A 106 25.62 -1.39 1.12
C TYR A 106 26.10 -2.08 -0.16
N THR A 107 27.37 -2.55 -0.16
CA THR A 107 27.94 -3.28 -1.31
C THR A 107 27.71 -4.79 -1.15
N VAL A 108 26.90 -5.37 -2.03
CA VAL A 108 26.57 -6.81 -2.03
C VAL A 108 27.73 -7.62 -2.56
N THR A 109 28.06 -8.74 -1.89
CA THR A 109 29.08 -9.70 -2.34
C THR A 109 28.43 -10.97 -2.86
N TYR A 110 28.95 -11.46 -4.01
CA TYR A 110 28.45 -12.68 -4.64
C TYR A 110 29.40 -13.83 -4.42
N SER A 111 28.92 -14.97 -3.91
CA SER A 111 29.69 -16.18 -3.74
C SER A 111 29.91 -16.88 -5.08
N GLY A 112 31.18 -16.92 -5.56
CA GLY A 112 31.53 -17.55 -6.84
C GLY A 112 32.70 -16.89 -7.55
N GLY A 113 33.71 -16.45 -6.81
CA GLY A 113 35.10 -16.13 -7.20
C GLY A 113 35.38 -15.75 -8.67
N GLY A 114 34.80 -14.67 -9.16
CA GLY A 114 35.20 -14.03 -10.41
C GLY A 114 34.99 -12.52 -10.29
N THR A 115 36.03 -11.76 -10.60
CA THR A 115 36.08 -10.29 -10.55
C THR A 115 35.28 -9.60 -11.66
N SER A 116 34.30 -10.26 -12.23
CA SER A 116 33.29 -9.63 -13.09
C SER A 116 31.95 -10.21 -12.74
N VAL A 117 31.20 -9.49 -11.91
CA VAL A 117 29.77 -9.69 -11.78
C VAL A 117 29.19 -9.47 -13.18
N GLN A 118 28.92 -10.56 -13.89
CA GLN A 118 28.07 -10.54 -15.06
C GLN A 118 26.67 -10.28 -14.51
N ARG A 119 26.38 -8.97 -14.24
CA ARG A 119 25.06 -8.51 -13.81
C ARG A 119 24.07 -9.05 -14.81
N ASP A 120 22.98 -9.62 -14.33
CA ASP A 120 21.94 -10.21 -15.18
C ASP A 120 21.48 -9.12 -16.17
N ARG A 121 21.76 -9.34 -17.44
CA ARG A 121 21.52 -8.36 -18.50
C ARG A 121 20.02 -8.17 -18.63
N GLY A 122 19.52 -6.97 -18.30
CA GLY A 122 18.10 -6.66 -18.25
C GLY A 122 17.48 -6.78 -16.86
N SER A 123 18.28 -6.94 -15.79
CA SER A 123 17.77 -6.82 -14.42
C SER A 123 17.20 -5.42 -14.18
N ARG A 124 16.17 -5.31 -13.33
CA ARG A 124 15.54 -4.03 -12.97
C ARG A 124 16.58 -3.00 -12.50
N SER A 125 17.53 -3.40 -11.67
CA SER A 125 18.63 -2.55 -11.17
C SER A 125 19.47 -1.96 -12.32
N ARG A 126 19.79 -2.77 -13.33
CA ARG A 126 20.54 -2.29 -14.50
C ARG A 126 19.75 -1.26 -15.33
N LEU A 127 18.45 -1.52 -15.52
CA LEU A 127 17.56 -0.60 -16.23
C LEU A 127 17.38 0.72 -15.47
N THR A 128 17.22 0.67 -14.15
CA THR A 128 17.16 1.85 -13.28
C THR A 128 18.46 2.64 -13.31
N ALA A 129 19.62 1.96 -13.26
CA ALA A 129 20.93 2.60 -13.40
C ALA A 129 21.12 3.26 -14.79
N ALA A 130 20.60 2.64 -15.85
CA ALA A 130 20.63 3.23 -17.20
C ALA A 130 19.77 4.50 -17.27
N ASN A 131 18.57 4.49 -16.67
CA ASN A 131 17.71 5.69 -16.59
C ASN A 131 18.35 6.81 -15.76
N ALA A 132 18.99 6.49 -14.63
CA ALA A 132 19.71 7.46 -13.81
C ALA A 132 20.87 8.10 -14.60
N ALA A 133 21.66 7.28 -15.30
CA ALA A 133 22.75 7.77 -16.14
C ALA A 133 22.24 8.58 -17.35
N ALA A 134 21.06 8.24 -17.89
CA ALA A 134 20.41 9.03 -18.94
C ALA A 134 19.92 10.38 -18.41
N GLN A 135 19.39 10.44 -17.19
CA GLN A 135 19.01 11.71 -16.56
C GLN A 135 20.21 12.63 -16.38
N GLU A 136 21.35 12.12 -15.89
CA GLU A 136 22.58 12.90 -15.78
C GLU A 136 23.02 13.48 -17.14
N PHE A 137 22.98 12.63 -18.18
CA PHE A 137 23.31 13.05 -19.54
C PHE A 137 22.39 14.15 -20.05
N TYR A 138 21.06 14.00 -19.89
CA TYR A 138 20.10 15.00 -20.35
C TYR A 138 20.19 16.30 -19.54
N ALA A 139 20.40 16.21 -18.23
CA ALA A 139 20.60 17.39 -17.38
C ALA A 139 21.85 18.17 -17.78
N ALA A 140 22.97 17.51 -18.05
CA ALA A 140 24.18 18.14 -18.58
C ALA A 140 23.95 18.75 -19.97
N ALA A 141 23.21 18.07 -20.85
CA ALA A 141 22.90 18.55 -22.18
C ALA A 141 21.99 19.81 -22.16
N LEU A 142 21.23 20.06 -21.11
CA LEU A 142 20.41 21.26 -20.94
C LEU A 142 21.28 22.55 -20.89
N GLU A 143 22.54 22.45 -20.46
CA GLU A 143 23.46 23.57 -20.41
C GLU A 143 24.16 23.85 -21.77
N SER A 144 23.96 23.01 -22.78
CA SER A 144 24.56 23.18 -24.11
C SER A 144 23.96 24.36 -24.87
N GLU A 145 24.67 24.85 -25.90
CA GLU A 145 24.15 25.91 -26.79
C GLU A 145 22.90 25.46 -27.54
N GLU A 146 22.85 24.20 -27.98
CA GLU A 146 21.69 23.61 -28.66
C GLU A 146 20.42 23.63 -27.81
N ALA A 147 20.53 23.56 -26.49
CA ALA A 147 19.43 23.60 -25.57
C ALA A 147 18.89 25.01 -25.27
N ALA A 148 19.44 26.07 -25.88
CA ALA A 148 18.99 27.45 -25.64
C ALA A 148 17.46 27.63 -25.79
N PRO A 149 16.77 27.08 -26.82
CA PRO A 149 15.31 27.16 -26.91
C PRO A 149 14.57 26.46 -25.75
N ALA A 150 15.11 25.34 -25.24
CA ALA A 150 14.55 24.65 -24.11
C ALA A 150 14.69 25.47 -22.81
N ARG A 151 15.85 26.11 -22.60
CA ARG A 151 16.04 27.03 -21.45
C ARG A 151 15.14 28.25 -21.55
N ASN A 152 15.01 28.84 -22.77
CA ASN A 152 14.09 29.96 -22.99
C ASN A 152 12.64 29.58 -22.66
N TYR A 153 12.19 28.40 -23.10
CA TYR A 153 10.87 27.88 -22.76
C TYR A 153 10.63 27.81 -21.24
N LEU A 154 11.61 27.34 -20.46
CA LEU A 154 11.53 27.30 -18.98
C LEU A 154 11.52 28.72 -18.41
N THR A 155 12.37 29.61 -18.89
CA THR A 155 12.46 31.02 -18.43
C THR A 155 11.17 31.78 -18.70
N GLU A 156 10.59 31.63 -19.89
CA GLU A 156 9.30 32.25 -20.26
C GLU A 156 8.15 31.83 -19.35
N ARG A 157 8.29 30.69 -18.68
CA ARG A 157 7.33 30.17 -17.68
C ARG A 157 7.74 30.43 -16.23
N ASN A 158 8.70 31.33 -16.02
CA ASN A 158 9.25 31.65 -14.71
C ASN A 158 9.83 30.42 -13.97
N PHE A 159 10.41 29.47 -14.72
CA PHE A 159 11.18 28.36 -14.17
C PHE A 159 12.67 28.68 -14.33
N ASP A 160 13.30 29.08 -13.23
CA ASP A 160 14.72 29.35 -13.18
C ASP A 160 15.58 28.06 -13.19
N ALA A 161 16.89 28.22 -13.22
CA ALA A 161 17.81 27.09 -13.18
C ALA A 161 17.71 26.26 -11.88
N ALA A 162 17.26 26.85 -10.77
CA ALA A 162 17.05 26.12 -9.53
C ALA A 162 15.81 25.21 -9.64
N ALA A 163 14.71 25.74 -10.19
CA ALA A 163 13.53 24.95 -10.50
C ALA A 163 13.83 23.82 -11.50
N ALA A 164 14.57 24.12 -12.58
CA ALA A 164 14.96 23.11 -13.55
C ALA A 164 15.75 21.96 -12.90
N ARG A 165 16.67 22.26 -11.99
CA ARG A 165 17.41 21.24 -11.22
C ARG A 165 16.54 20.47 -10.23
N GLN A 166 15.65 21.16 -9.52
CA GLN A 166 14.74 20.53 -8.56
C GLN A 166 13.89 19.44 -9.21
N PHE A 167 13.37 19.72 -10.42
CA PHE A 167 12.55 18.76 -11.17
C PHE A 167 13.36 17.87 -12.12
N GLY A 168 14.68 18.03 -12.15
CA GLY A 168 15.60 17.23 -12.96
C GLY A 168 15.43 17.44 -14.46
N CYS A 169 15.00 18.63 -14.90
CA CYS A 169 14.83 18.94 -16.30
C CYS A 169 16.09 18.67 -17.11
N GLY A 170 15.93 18.21 -18.34
CA GLY A 170 17.02 17.88 -19.25
C GLY A 170 16.69 18.19 -20.71
N PHE A 171 17.68 18.01 -21.58
CA PHE A 171 17.52 18.21 -23.01
C PHE A 171 18.05 17.00 -23.78
N ALA A 172 17.28 16.52 -24.75
CA ALA A 172 17.74 15.51 -25.71
C ALA A 172 18.41 16.21 -26.90
N PRO A 173 19.71 15.99 -27.17
CA PRO A 173 20.41 16.57 -28.29
C PRO A 173 19.85 16.11 -29.65
N SER A 174 20.27 16.80 -30.73
CA SER A 174 19.87 16.49 -32.12
C SER A 174 20.50 15.19 -32.67
N GLY A 175 21.58 14.72 -32.06
CA GLY A 175 22.23 13.48 -32.47
C GLY A 175 21.31 12.27 -32.31
N TRP A 176 21.25 11.45 -33.39
CA TRP A 176 20.36 10.31 -33.44
C TRP A 176 20.68 9.18 -32.45
N ASP A 177 21.90 9.11 -31.94
CA ASP A 177 22.43 8.05 -31.07
C ASP A 177 23.37 8.59 -29.98
N SER A 178 23.25 9.87 -29.63
CA SER A 178 24.14 10.55 -28.68
C SER A 178 24.07 9.93 -27.29
N LEU A 179 22.86 9.71 -26.75
CA LEU A 179 22.63 9.05 -25.49
C LEU A 179 23.06 7.57 -25.56
N THR A 180 22.64 6.86 -26.61
CA THR A 180 22.95 5.44 -26.80
C THR A 180 24.46 5.22 -26.78
N LYS A 181 25.24 6.00 -27.53
CA LYS A 181 26.71 5.93 -27.52
C LYS A 181 27.31 6.28 -26.16
N HIS A 182 26.76 7.27 -25.48
CA HIS A 182 27.22 7.66 -24.15
C HIS A 182 27.03 6.52 -23.14
N LEU A 183 25.84 5.88 -23.11
CA LEU A 183 25.52 4.82 -22.17
C LEU A 183 26.27 3.52 -22.49
N ILE A 184 26.47 3.18 -23.77
CA ILE A 184 27.31 2.05 -24.16
C ILE A 184 28.74 2.25 -23.66
N ARG A 185 29.32 3.45 -23.75
CA ARG A 185 30.65 3.77 -23.18
C ARG A 185 30.67 3.67 -21.66
N LYS A 186 29.54 3.89 -20.97
CA LYS A 186 29.38 3.64 -19.51
C LYS A 186 29.18 2.16 -19.17
N GLY A 187 29.17 1.24 -20.17
CA GLY A 187 29.08 -0.21 -19.96
C GLY A 187 27.65 -0.76 -19.93
N PHE A 188 26.68 -0.02 -20.46
CA PHE A 188 25.34 -0.55 -20.69
C PHE A 188 25.26 -1.21 -22.07
N GLU A 189 24.46 -2.28 -22.17
CA GLU A 189 24.21 -2.92 -23.46
C GLU A 189 23.00 -2.32 -24.16
N PHE A 190 23.00 -2.37 -25.50
CA PHE A 190 21.88 -1.83 -26.29
C PHE A 190 20.53 -2.45 -25.88
N LYS A 191 20.49 -3.75 -25.60
CA LYS A 191 19.25 -4.44 -25.13
C LYS A 191 18.74 -3.90 -23.79
N GLU A 192 19.61 -3.48 -22.88
CA GLU A 192 19.23 -2.84 -21.63
C GLU A 192 18.61 -1.44 -21.92
N LEU A 193 19.20 -0.68 -22.83
CA LEU A 193 18.71 0.64 -23.22
C LEU A 193 17.35 0.54 -23.94
N GLU A 194 17.18 -0.48 -24.77
CA GLU A 194 15.90 -0.76 -25.44
C GLU A 194 14.84 -1.18 -24.42
N ALA A 195 15.16 -2.09 -23.48
CA ALA A 195 14.26 -2.53 -22.42
C ALA A 195 13.88 -1.39 -21.45
N ALA A 196 14.79 -0.43 -21.21
CA ALA A 196 14.51 0.79 -20.45
C ALA A 196 13.72 1.86 -21.24
N GLY A 197 13.51 1.66 -22.54
CA GLY A 197 12.80 2.60 -23.41
C GLY A 197 13.61 3.86 -23.74
N LEU A 198 14.94 3.83 -23.57
CA LEU A 198 15.88 4.94 -23.86
C LEU A 198 16.33 4.93 -25.31
N SER A 199 16.45 3.76 -25.91
CA SER A 199 16.89 3.54 -27.28
C SER A 199 15.93 2.61 -28.02
N ARG A 200 16.04 2.58 -29.33
CA ARG A 200 15.30 1.66 -30.20
C ARG A 200 16.13 1.28 -31.42
N GLU A 201 15.82 0.15 -32.03
CA GLU A 201 16.39 -0.21 -33.33
C GLU A 201 15.82 0.72 -34.41
N GLY A 202 16.69 1.33 -35.19
CA GLY A 202 16.35 2.17 -36.31
C GLY A 202 16.81 1.54 -37.63
N ARG A 203 16.41 2.10 -38.79
CA ARG A 203 16.78 1.59 -40.12
C ARG A 203 18.30 1.57 -40.38
N ARG A 204 19.07 2.41 -39.67
CA ARG A 204 20.52 2.57 -39.84
C ARG A 204 21.31 2.15 -38.59
N GLY A 205 20.70 1.42 -37.68
CA GLY A 205 21.27 1.01 -36.41
C GLY A 205 20.59 1.63 -35.18
N PRO A 206 21.15 1.42 -33.99
CA PRO A 206 20.61 1.95 -32.74
C PRO A 206 20.38 3.46 -32.78
N MET A 207 19.23 3.91 -32.25
CA MET A 207 18.90 5.34 -32.17
C MET A 207 18.23 5.66 -30.82
N ASP A 208 18.44 6.89 -30.36
CA ASP A 208 17.84 7.43 -29.16
C ASP A 208 16.31 7.52 -29.29
N ARG A 209 15.61 7.42 -28.17
CA ARG A 209 14.15 7.56 -28.13
C ARG A 209 13.71 9.01 -28.32
N PHE A 210 14.46 9.95 -27.75
CA PHE A 210 14.13 11.37 -27.71
C PHE A 210 15.20 12.18 -28.45
N HIS A 211 14.76 13.17 -29.21
CA HIS A 211 15.61 14.08 -29.99
C HIS A 211 15.08 15.49 -29.90
N ARG A 212 15.95 16.50 -29.72
CA ARG A 212 15.62 17.92 -29.71
C ARG A 212 14.41 18.30 -28.87
N ARG A 213 14.29 17.65 -27.66
CA ARG A 213 13.15 17.85 -26.77
C ARG A 213 13.61 18.23 -25.37
N LEU A 214 12.80 19.03 -24.69
CA LEU A 214 12.89 19.26 -23.25
C LEU A 214 12.33 18.04 -22.55
N LEU A 215 13.04 17.53 -21.52
CA LEU A 215 12.68 16.33 -20.78
C LEU A 215 12.46 16.59 -19.30
N TRP A 216 11.57 15.79 -18.73
CA TRP A 216 11.38 15.60 -17.29
C TRP A 216 11.58 14.14 -16.94
N PRO A 217 12.44 13.81 -15.95
CA PRO A 217 12.51 12.45 -15.44
C PRO A 217 11.22 12.13 -14.68
N ILE A 218 10.64 10.99 -14.97
CA ILE A 218 9.49 10.44 -14.24
C ILE A 218 10.05 9.49 -13.19
N ARG A 219 9.71 9.73 -11.92
CA ARG A 219 10.24 8.99 -10.78
C ARG A 219 9.18 8.14 -10.11
N SER A 220 9.60 6.99 -9.60
CA SER A 220 8.77 6.19 -8.70
C SER A 220 8.56 6.90 -7.35
N ALA A 221 7.68 6.39 -6.52
CA ALA A 221 7.52 6.88 -5.15
C ALA A 221 8.80 6.75 -4.32
N SER A 222 9.67 5.78 -4.61
CA SER A 222 11.00 5.64 -3.98
C SER A 222 12.04 6.66 -4.49
N GLY A 223 11.74 7.39 -5.58
CA GLY A 223 12.61 8.42 -6.19
C GLY A 223 13.48 7.92 -7.34
N GLU A 224 13.38 6.65 -7.73
CA GLU A 224 14.09 6.08 -8.87
C GLU A 224 13.54 6.61 -10.19
N VAL A 225 14.41 6.90 -11.16
CA VAL A 225 13.99 7.31 -12.50
C VAL A 225 13.50 6.11 -13.28
N VAL A 226 12.21 6.06 -13.55
CA VAL A 226 11.55 4.96 -14.26
C VAL A 226 11.29 5.24 -15.74
N GLY A 227 11.37 6.52 -16.15
CA GLY A 227 11.20 6.96 -17.53
C GLY A 227 11.30 8.47 -17.66
N PHE A 228 10.90 8.98 -18.82
CA PHE A 228 10.97 10.41 -19.16
C PHE A 228 9.71 10.85 -19.90
N GLY A 229 9.28 12.07 -19.62
CA GLY A 229 8.38 12.84 -20.46
C GLY A 229 9.16 13.84 -21.29
N ALA A 230 8.83 14.00 -22.56
CA ALA A 230 9.54 14.85 -23.50
C ALA A 230 8.58 15.78 -24.25
N ARG A 231 8.85 17.08 -24.20
CA ARG A 231 8.09 18.11 -24.89
C ARG A 231 8.81 18.58 -26.15
N ARG A 232 8.06 18.73 -27.23
CA ARG A 232 8.53 19.40 -28.46
C ARG A 232 8.83 20.87 -28.17
N ILE A 233 10.03 21.32 -28.56
CA ILE A 233 10.48 22.71 -28.41
C ILE A 233 10.70 23.37 -29.76
N PHE A 234 11.05 22.59 -30.79
CA PHE A 234 11.35 23.09 -32.13
C PHE A 234 10.17 22.87 -33.07
N ASP A 235 9.85 23.87 -33.90
CA ASP A 235 8.72 23.80 -34.84
C ASP A 235 8.95 22.81 -35.99
N ASP A 236 10.23 22.60 -36.35
CA ASP A 236 10.68 21.68 -37.41
C ASP A 236 10.86 20.23 -36.91
N ASP A 237 10.42 19.89 -35.68
CA ASP A 237 10.43 18.52 -35.20
C ASP A 237 9.47 17.67 -36.05
N GLN A 238 10.01 16.60 -36.66
CA GLN A 238 9.27 15.69 -37.55
C GLN A 238 8.15 14.91 -36.80
N MET A 239 8.22 14.84 -35.48
CA MET A 239 7.20 14.20 -34.65
C MET A 239 6.20 15.26 -34.18
N GLU A 240 4.99 15.26 -34.74
CA GLU A 240 3.94 16.26 -34.49
C GLU A 240 3.47 16.30 -33.03
N ALA A 241 3.59 15.17 -32.28
CA ALA A 241 3.12 15.09 -30.91
C ALA A 241 3.82 16.10 -29.99
N LYS A 242 3.03 16.96 -29.35
CA LYS A 242 3.50 17.99 -28.40
C LYS A 242 4.27 17.35 -27.24
N TYR A 243 3.79 16.23 -26.69
CA TYR A 243 4.43 15.44 -25.65
C TYR A 243 4.60 13.98 -26.09
N VAL A 244 5.73 13.40 -25.74
CA VAL A 244 6.07 11.98 -25.94
C VAL A 244 6.68 11.47 -24.65
N ASN A 245 6.15 10.36 -24.13
CA ASN A 245 6.68 9.73 -22.93
C ASN A 245 7.44 8.44 -23.27
N THR A 246 8.22 7.94 -22.31
CA THR A 246 8.75 6.58 -22.35
C THR A 246 7.62 5.59 -22.65
N PRO A 247 7.82 4.59 -23.54
CA PRO A 247 6.83 3.53 -23.76
C PRO A 247 6.65 2.67 -22.51
N GLU A 248 5.61 1.82 -22.48
CA GLU A 248 5.47 0.80 -21.44
C GLU A 248 6.72 -0.07 -21.39
N THR A 249 7.30 -0.19 -20.18
CA THR A 249 8.49 -1.00 -19.90
C THR A 249 8.28 -1.79 -18.61
N VAL A 250 9.27 -2.60 -18.22
CA VAL A 250 9.29 -3.26 -16.90
C VAL A 250 9.32 -2.23 -15.76
N LEU A 251 9.97 -1.06 -15.99
CA LEU A 251 10.07 0.01 -14.99
C LEU A 251 8.91 0.99 -15.04
N TYR A 252 8.38 1.27 -16.22
CA TYR A 252 7.41 2.35 -16.47
C TYR A 252 6.08 1.80 -16.91
N LYS A 253 5.08 1.92 -16.06
CA LYS A 253 3.67 1.64 -16.35
C LYS A 253 2.88 2.92 -16.13
N LYS A 254 2.27 3.45 -17.19
CA LYS A 254 1.57 4.74 -17.16
C LYS A 254 0.45 4.80 -16.13
N SER A 255 -0.22 3.68 -15.86
CA SER A 255 -1.30 3.59 -14.88
C SER A 255 -0.82 3.69 -13.43
N ASN A 256 0.47 3.43 -13.18
CA ASN A 256 1.02 3.29 -11.82
C ASN A 256 1.99 4.41 -11.43
N VAL A 257 2.15 5.42 -12.28
CA VAL A 257 3.14 6.48 -12.07
C VAL A 257 2.49 7.85 -12.12
N LEU A 258 2.80 8.67 -11.13
CA LEU A 258 2.42 10.08 -11.06
C LEU A 258 3.69 10.93 -11.08
N PHE A 259 3.79 11.90 -12.00
CA PHE A 259 4.87 12.86 -12.00
C PHE A 259 4.82 13.75 -10.76
N GLY A 260 5.94 13.94 -10.11
CA GLY A 260 6.06 14.72 -8.87
C GLY A 260 5.74 13.96 -7.59
N ILE A 261 5.37 12.67 -7.66
CA ILE A 261 5.01 11.88 -6.47
C ILE A 261 6.17 11.72 -5.48
N ASP A 262 7.40 11.60 -5.98
CA ASP A 262 8.63 11.54 -5.18
C ASP A 262 8.83 12.78 -4.31
N LEU A 263 8.45 13.96 -4.83
CA LEU A 263 8.51 15.24 -4.12
C LEU A 263 7.29 15.44 -3.21
N ALA A 264 6.08 15.06 -3.68
CA ALA A 264 4.81 15.37 -3.04
C ALA A 264 4.43 14.41 -1.90
N LYS A 265 4.87 13.15 -1.92
CA LYS A 265 4.38 12.07 -1.05
C LYS A 265 4.38 12.41 0.45
N ARG A 266 5.41 13.10 0.94
CA ARG A 266 5.51 13.48 2.37
C ARG A 266 4.50 14.53 2.77
N ASP A 267 4.29 15.52 1.90
CA ASP A 267 3.34 16.59 2.15
C ASP A 267 1.90 16.10 1.95
N ILE A 268 1.66 15.20 1.00
CA ILE A 268 0.38 14.48 0.84
C ILE A 268 0.06 13.70 2.11
N ALA A 269 1.02 12.92 2.62
CA ALA A 269 0.84 12.13 3.83
C ALA A 269 0.57 13.01 5.07
N LYS A 270 1.29 14.13 5.21
CA LYS A 270 1.14 15.07 6.32
C LYS A 270 -0.16 15.87 6.27
N GLY A 271 -0.53 16.31 5.06
CA GLY A 271 -1.70 17.18 4.85
C GLY A 271 -2.98 16.41 4.59
N HIS A 272 -2.92 15.09 4.36
CA HIS A 272 -4.05 14.27 3.90
C HIS A 272 -4.74 14.85 2.67
N GLN A 273 -3.99 15.53 1.81
CA GLN A 273 -4.49 16.23 0.64
C GLN A 273 -3.58 15.95 -0.55
N ALA A 274 -4.17 15.64 -1.71
CA ALA A 274 -3.46 15.54 -2.98
C ALA A 274 -4.12 16.45 -4.02
N VAL A 275 -3.29 17.14 -4.81
CA VAL A 275 -3.71 17.99 -5.92
C VAL A 275 -3.29 17.32 -7.22
N VAL A 276 -4.25 17.04 -8.10
CA VAL A 276 -4.01 16.40 -9.40
C VAL A 276 -4.14 17.43 -10.49
N VAL A 277 -3.07 17.65 -11.24
CA VAL A 277 -3.00 18.56 -12.39
C VAL A 277 -2.76 17.78 -13.68
N GLU A 278 -2.80 18.44 -14.85
CA GLU A 278 -2.72 17.72 -16.13
C GLU A 278 -1.29 17.44 -16.59
N GLY A 279 -0.34 18.36 -16.38
CA GLY A 279 0.99 18.31 -17.02
C GLY A 279 2.19 18.56 -16.12
N TYR A 280 3.37 18.37 -16.69
CA TYR A 280 4.66 18.56 -16.02
C TYR A 280 4.88 20.00 -15.54
N THR A 281 4.55 20.97 -16.39
CA THR A 281 4.67 22.41 -16.09
C THR A 281 3.71 22.84 -14.99
N ASP A 282 2.55 22.23 -14.91
CA ASP A 282 1.55 22.55 -13.89
C ASP A 282 2.01 22.07 -12.51
N VAL A 283 2.58 20.85 -12.43
CA VAL A 283 3.21 20.36 -11.20
C VAL A 283 4.34 21.31 -10.77
N MET A 284 5.21 21.72 -11.69
CA MET A 284 6.28 22.65 -11.38
C MET A 284 5.73 23.99 -10.85
N ALA A 285 4.71 24.55 -11.52
CA ALA A 285 4.08 25.80 -11.12
C ALA A 285 3.45 25.70 -9.73
N MET A 286 2.71 24.63 -9.46
CA MET A 286 2.07 24.35 -8.17
C MET A 286 3.10 24.25 -7.04
N HIS A 287 4.15 23.45 -7.22
CA HIS A 287 5.20 23.28 -6.20
C HIS A 287 5.91 24.61 -5.89
N LEU A 288 6.27 25.38 -6.92
CA LEU A 288 6.91 26.69 -6.74
C LEU A 288 5.98 27.70 -6.05
N ALA A 289 4.67 27.58 -6.28
CA ALA A 289 3.66 28.39 -5.58
C ALA A 289 3.41 27.93 -4.13
N GLY A 290 4.04 26.84 -3.66
CA GLY A 290 3.88 26.30 -2.32
C GLY A 290 2.77 25.25 -2.19
N VAL A 291 2.16 24.79 -3.30
CA VAL A 291 1.22 23.66 -3.35
C VAL A 291 2.03 22.38 -3.62
N THR A 292 2.76 21.93 -2.60
CA THR A 292 3.74 20.84 -2.70
C THR A 292 3.11 19.44 -2.76
N THR A 293 1.77 19.35 -2.68
CA THR A 293 1.00 18.12 -2.81
C THR A 293 0.55 17.83 -4.25
N ALA A 294 1.02 18.63 -5.23
CA ALA A 294 0.61 18.51 -6.63
C ALA A 294 1.35 17.38 -7.36
N VAL A 295 0.58 16.61 -8.14
CA VAL A 295 1.07 15.50 -8.99
C VAL A 295 0.31 15.50 -10.32
N ALA A 296 0.88 14.85 -11.35
CA ALA A 296 0.21 14.70 -12.65
C ALA A 296 0.28 13.27 -13.18
N SER A 297 -0.77 12.86 -13.93
CA SER A 297 -0.76 11.61 -14.67
C SER A 297 -0.01 11.78 -15.98
N CYS A 298 1.03 10.98 -16.23
CA CYS A 298 1.96 11.14 -17.34
C CYS A 298 1.34 10.82 -18.72
N GLY A 299 0.45 11.68 -19.23
CA GLY A 299 -0.14 11.54 -20.57
C GLY A 299 -1.15 10.39 -20.71
N THR A 300 -1.77 9.99 -19.62
CA THR A 300 -2.94 9.11 -19.57
C THR A 300 -4.04 9.76 -18.72
N ALA A 301 -5.27 9.30 -18.86
CA ALA A 301 -6.32 9.70 -17.93
C ALA A 301 -5.95 9.23 -16.50
N PHE A 302 -6.22 10.06 -15.50
CA PHE A 302 -6.13 9.66 -14.11
C PHE A 302 -7.09 8.49 -13.84
N GLY A 303 -6.60 7.37 -13.32
CA GLY A 303 -7.36 6.12 -13.17
C GLY A 303 -7.30 5.54 -11.76
N ASP A 304 -7.94 4.37 -11.58
CA ASP A 304 -8.13 3.72 -10.28
C ASP A 304 -6.81 3.40 -9.57
N GLU A 305 -5.75 3.03 -10.29
CA GLU A 305 -4.45 2.73 -9.69
C GLU A 305 -3.76 3.98 -9.14
N HIS A 306 -3.86 5.12 -9.87
CA HIS A 306 -3.40 6.42 -9.39
C HIS A 306 -4.16 6.83 -8.12
N LEU A 307 -5.49 6.67 -8.15
CA LEU A 307 -6.36 6.96 -7.01
C LEU A 307 -6.00 6.10 -5.80
N SER A 308 -5.81 4.79 -6.00
CA SER A 308 -5.41 3.85 -4.94
C SER A 308 -4.07 4.22 -4.32
N MET A 309 -3.09 4.68 -5.13
CA MET A 309 -1.81 5.18 -4.63
C MET A 309 -2.00 6.41 -3.73
N LEU A 310 -2.74 7.42 -4.19
CA LEU A 310 -2.96 8.64 -3.41
C LEU A 310 -3.77 8.37 -2.14
N ARG A 311 -4.78 7.50 -2.18
CA ARG A 311 -5.55 7.10 -1.00
C ARG A 311 -4.66 6.51 0.10
N ARG A 312 -3.73 5.63 -0.27
CA ARG A 312 -2.76 5.04 0.68
C ARG A 312 -1.86 6.09 1.31
N LEU A 313 -1.39 7.05 0.51
CA LEU A 313 -0.57 8.15 1.01
C LEU A 313 -1.36 9.14 1.87
N MET A 314 -2.60 9.46 1.49
CA MET A 314 -3.49 10.34 2.28
C MET A 314 -4.06 9.66 3.53
N MET A 315 -3.90 8.33 3.69
CA MET A 315 -4.58 7.53 4.72
C MET A 315 -6.12 7.78 4.70
N ASP A 316 -6.71 7.73 3.49
CA ASP A 316 -8.15 7.95 3.30
C ASP A 316 -8.95 6.76 3.84
N ASP A 317 -9.29 6.80 5.12
CA ASP A 317 -10.02 5.76 5.83
C ASP A 317 -11.34 6.31 6.46
N LYS A 318 -12.02 5.47 7.25
CA LYS A 318 -13.26 5.86 7.93
C LYS A 318 -13.09 6.98 8.97
N PHE A 319 -11.88 7.17 9.48
CA PHE A 319 -11.56 8.12 10.55
C PHE A 319 -10.89 9.38 10.01
N PHE A 320 -10.05 9.22 8.98
CA PHE A 320 -9.34 10.30 8.31
C PHE A 320 -9.79 10.35 6.85
N ARG A 321 -10.52 11.39 6.49
CA ARG A 321 -10.97 11.61 5.12
C ARG A 321 -9.95 12.48 4.40
N GLY A 322 -9.25 11.87 3.45
CA GLY A 322 -8.35 12.59 2.56
C GLY A 322 -9.10 13.52 1.61
N GLU A 323 -8.46 14.59 1.18
CA GLU A 323 -8.98 15.50 0.15
C GLU A 323 -8.25 15.29 -1.17
N LEU A 324 -8.98 14.95 -2.21
CA LEU A 324 -8.46 14.88 -3.57
C LEU A 324 -8.98 16.08 -4.36
N ILE A 325 -8.08 16.91 -4.85
CA ILE A 325 -8.42 18.13 -5.58
C ILE A 325 -7.94 17.99 -7.02
N TYR A 326 -8.88 17.93 -7.95
CA TYR A 326 -8.58 17.99 -9.38
C TYR A 326 -8.50 19.43 -9.84
N VAL A 327 -7.41 19.80 -10.49
CA VAL A 327 -7.25 21.09 -11.13
C VAL A 327 -7.29 20.87 -12.63
N PHE A 328 -8.35 21.34 -13.24
CA PHE A 328 -8.57 21.25 -14.67
C PHE A 328 -8.37 22.61 -15.34
N ASP A 329 -7.96 22.55 -16.59
CA ASP A 329 -7.97 23.74 -17.44
C ASP A 329 -9.40 24.29 -17.54
N GLY A 330 -9.57 25.60 -17.56
CA GLY A 330 -10.87 26.25 -17.60
C GLY A 330 -11.65 26.10 -18.90
N ASP A 331 -11.22 25.20 -19.78
CA ASP A 331 -11.78 24.95 -21.11
C ASP A 331 -12.88 23.85 -21.13
N ALA A 332 -13.42 23.58 -22.32
CA ALA A 332 -14.44 22.54 -22.50
C ALA A 332 -13.89 21.11 -22.27
N ALA A 333 -12.60 20.88 -22.57
CA ALA A 333 -11.96 19.57 -22.39
C ALA A 333 -11.77 19.28 -20.88
N GLY A 334 -11.31 20.28 -20.10
CA GLY A 334 -11.18 20.16 -18.65
C GLY A 334 -12.52 19.91 -17.95
N ARG A 335 -13.60 20.58 -18.38
CA ARG A 335 -14.96 20.30 -17.89
C ARG A 335 -15.41 18.87 -18.19
N ALA A 336 -15.12 18.35 -19.39
CA ALA A 336 -15.44 16.97 -19.75
C ALA A 336 -14.60 15.97 -18.94
N ALA A 337 -13.33 16.29 -18.66
CA ALA A 337 -12.47 15.49 -17.79
C ALA A 337 -12.99 15.43 -16.34
N ALA A 338 -13.49 16.54 -15.80
CA ALA A 338 -14.12 16.60 -14.49
C ALA A 338 -15.37 15.70 -14.40
N LEU A 339 -16.23 15.73 -15.42
CA LEU A 339 -17.41 14.84 -15.48
C LEU A 339 -17.01 13.36 -15.59
N LYS A 340 -15.91 13.05 -16.27
CA LYS A 340 -15.38 11.69 -16.37
C LYS A 340 -14.79 11.23 -15.04
N ALA A 341 -14.07 12.10 -14.32
CA ALA A 341 -13.57 11.83 -12.97
C ALA A 341 -14.73 11.51 -12.02
N PHE A 342 -15.82 12.27 -12.09
CA PHE A 342 -17.05 12.02 -11.33
C PHE A 342 -17.61 10.61 -11.51
N ALA A 343 -17.58 10.06 -12.72
CA ALA A 343 -18.11 8.71 -13.00
C ALA A 343 -17.27 7.60 -12.37
N GLY A 344 -15.94 7.82 -12.17
CA GLY A 344 -14.99 6.87 -11.56
C GLY A 344 -14.92 6.91 -10.03
N GLU A 345 -15.46 7.95 -9.39
CA GLU A 345 -15.13 8.36 -8.03
C GLU A 345 -15.85 7.63 -6.88
N GLN A 346 -16.64 6.61 -7.19
CA GLN A 346 -17.42 5.88 -6.17
C GLN A 346 -16.57 5.14 -5.11
N ASN A 347 -15.25 5.17 -5.21
CA ASN A 347 -14.33 4.42 -4.36
C ASN A 347 -13.63 5.25 -3.25
N LEU A 348 -13.69 6.59 -3.28
CA LEU A 348 -13.15 7.43 -2.20
C LEU A 348 -14.04 7.38 -0.96
N ALA A 349 -13.42 7.26 0.21
CA ALA A 349 -14.07 7.50 1.50
C ALA A 349 -14.01 9.01 1.85
N GLY A 350 -12.98 9.71 1.34
CA GLY A 350 -12.76 11.15 1.46
C GLY A 350 -13.60 12.00 0.53
N GLN A 351 -13.24 13.26 0.48
CA GLN A 351 -13.94 14.25 -0.34
C GLN A 351 -13.12 14.59 -1.58
N SER A 352 -13.80 14.65 -2.71
CA SER A 352 -13.22 15.09 -3.97
C SER A 352 -13.71 16.47 -4.35
N PHE A 353 -12.79 17.26 -4.80
CA PHE A 353 -12.98 18.64 -5.18
C PHE A 353 -12.46 18.91 -6.58
N VAL A 354 -12.98 19.97 -7.17
CA VAL A 354 -12.51 20.55 -8.42
C VAL A 354 -12.11 21.99 -8.16
N ALA A 355 -10.98 22.38 -8.71
CA ALA A 355 -10.58 23.76 -8.84
C ALA A 355 -10.38 24.06 -10.34
N VAL A 356 -11.07 25.10 -10.83
CA VAL A 356 -11.03 25.50 -12.24
C VAL A 356 -10.51 26.93 -12.31
N ALA A 357 -9.41 27.14 -13.03
CA ALA A 357 -8.89 28.47 -13.25
C ALA A 357 -9.84 29.29 -14.12
N ALA A 358 -9.91 30.58 -13.86
CA ALA A 358 -10.68 31.50 -14.70
C ALA A 358 -10.07 31.61 -16.10
N ASP A 359 -10.89 31.99 -17.08
CA ASP A 359 -10.47 32.38 -18.44
C ASP A 359 -9.77 31.26 -19.25
N GLY A 360 -9.97 29.99 -18.89
CA GLY A 360 -9.38 28.86 -19.64
C GLY A 360 -7.89 28.68 -19.48
N MET A 361 -7.29 29.32 -18.47
CA MET A 361 -5.85 29.19 -18.18
C MET A 361 -5.53 27.85 -17.55
N ASP A 362 -4.36 27.32 -17.85
CA ASP A 362 -3.74 26.24 -17.08
C ASP A 362 -3.05 26.80 -15.79
N PRO A 363 -2.66 25.98 -14.83
CA PRO A 363 -1.98 26.44 -13.61
C PRO A 363 -0.69 27.22 -13.88
N CYS A 364 0.07 26.85 -14.91
CA CYS A 364 1.30 27.53 -15.27
C CYS A 364 1.00 28.95 -15.80
N ASP A 365 0.02 29.08 -16.69
CA ASP A 365 -0.40 30.38 -17.25
C ASP A 365 -1.02 31.27 -16.18
N LEU A 366 -1.82 30.72 -15.27
CA LEU A 366 -2.37 31.46 -14.13
C LEU A 366 -1.26 32.01 -13.21
N ARG A 367 -0.24 31.21 -12.91
CA ARG A 367 0.92 31.65 -12.14
C ARG A 367 1.67 32.79 -12.82
N LEU A 368 1.86 32.71 -14.13
CA LEU A 368 2.51 33.77 -14.92
C LEU A 368 1.74 35.07 -14.90
N ALA A 369 0.41 34.99 -15.03
CA ALA A 369 -0.46 36.17 -15.10
C ALA A 369 -0.67 36.83 -13.74
N GLN A 370 -0.84 36.05 -12.66
CA GLN A 370 -1.32 36.52 -11.36
C GLN A 370 -0.44 36.15 -10.16
N GLY A 371 0.66 35.43 -10.40
CA GLY A 371 1.64 35.04 -9.37
C GLY A 371 1.24 33.84 -8.52
N ASP A 372 2.13 33.45 -7.60
CA ASP A 372 2.04 32.24 -6.78
C ASP A 372 0.78 32.22 -5.89
N THR A 373 0.33 33.38 -5.41
CA THR A 373 -0.86 33.49 -4.56
C THR A 373 -2.13 33.02 -5.28
N ALA A 374 -2.24 33.30 -6.58
CA ALA A 374 -3.39 32.89 -7.37
C ALA A 374 -3.58 31.37 -7.42
N LEU A 375 -2.47 30.59 -7.47
CA LEU A 375 -2.55 29.14 -7.43
C LEU A 375 -2.99 28.61 -6.04
N ARG A 376 -2.49 29.22 -4.98
CA ARG A 376 -2.94 28.86 -3.61
C ARG A 376 -4.41 29.17 -3.42
N ASP A 377 -4.87 30.33 -3.91
CA ASP A 377 -6.26 30.75 -3.85
C ASP A 377 -7.16 29.84 -4.71
N LEU A 378 -6.69 29.41 -5.87
CA LEU A 378 -7.38 28.45 -6.74
C LEU A 378 -7.67 27.15 -5.98
N VAL A 379 -6.66 26.58 -5.34
CA VAL A 379 -6.81 25.35 -4.54
C VAL A 379 -7.69 25.60 -3.30
N ALA A 380 -7.58 26.75 -2.65
CA ALA A 380 -8.39 27.10 -1.48
C ALA A 380 -9.88 27.26 -1.82
N ARG A 381 -10.21 27.79 -3.02
CA ARG A 381 -11.60 28.01 -3.50
C ARG A 381 -12.21 26.78 -4.18
N ARG A 382 -11.58 25.62 -4.04
CA ARG A 382 -12.07 24.35 -4.59
C ARG A 382 -13.55 24.12 -4.31
N THR A 383 -14.27 23.54 -5.26
CA THR A 383 -15.70 23.20 -5.17
C THR A 383 -15.84 21.67 -5.07
N PRO A 384 -16.77 21.14 -4.26
CA PRO A 384 -17.06 19.71 -4.25
C PRO A 384 -17.35 19.18 -5.66
N LEU A 385 -16.75 18.06 -6.05
CA LEU A 385 -16.88 17.52 -7.40
C LEU A 385 -18.33 17.22 -7.77
N PHE A 386 -19.14 16.73 -6.83
CA PHE A 386 -20.58 16.50 -7.04
C PHE A 386 -21.31 17.79 -7.37
N GLU A 387 -21.06 18.85 -6.63
CA GLU A 387 -21.66 20.16 -6.89
C GLU A 387 -21.26 20.68 -8.26
N PHE A 388 -19.96 20.61 -8.58
CA PHE A 388 -19.43 21.06 -9.87
C PHE A 388 -20.07 20.29 -11.03
N ALA A 389 -20.15 18.98 -10.95
CA ALA A 389 -20.71 18.12 -12.00
C ALA A 389 -22.22 18.42 -12.22
N ILE A 390 -22.97 18.58 -11.13
CA ILE A 390 -24.40 18.89 -11.22
C ILE A 390 -24.60 20.30 -11.81
N ARG A 391 -23.86 21.31 -11.33
CA ARG A 391 -23.96 22.68 -11.85
C ARG A 391 -23.57 22.76 -13.34
N THR A 392 -22.55 22.00 -13.75
CA THR A 392 -22.14 21.91 -15.17
C THR A 392 -23.27 21.32 -16.03
N ALA A 393 -23.91 20.26 -15.55
CA ALA A 393 -25.04 19.65 -16.26
C ALA A 393 -26.28 20.58 -16.30
N LEU A 394 -26.52 21.37 -15.24
CA LEU A 394 -27.59 22.36 -15.19
C LEU A 394 -27.37 23.50 -16.19
N ALA A 395 -26.14 23.95 -16.38
CA ALA A 395 -25.79 25.03 -17.29
C ALA A 395 -26.06 24.69 -18.77
N GLU A 396 -26.30 23.43 -19.13
CA GLU A 396 -26.71 23.02 -20.46
C GLU A 396 -28.20 23.27 -20.75
N HIS A 397 -28.97 23.69 -19.75
CA HIS A 397 -30.44 23.86 -19.82
C HIS A 397 -30.87 25.30 -19.49
N ASP A 398 -31.89 25.75 -20.21
CA ASP A 398 -32.57 27.03 -19.89
C ASP A 398 -33.52 26.84 -18.70
N LEU A 399 -33.07 27.25 -17.50
CA LEU A 399 -33.82 27.10 -16.25
C LEU A 399 -34.96 28.13 -16.08
N ASP A 400 -35.02 29.13 -16.92
CA ASP A 400 -36.15 30.09 -16.93
C ASP A 400 -37.40 29.46 -17.54
N MET A 401 -37.21 28.46 -18.42
CA MET A 401 -38.30 27.73 -19.07
C MET A 401 -38.67 26.46 -18.29
N ALA A 402 -39.97 26.17 -18.22
CA ALA A 402 -40.47 24.97 -17.52
C ALA A 402 -39.93 23.68 -18.12
N GLU A 403 -39.87 23.59 -19.44
CA GLU A 403 -39.31 22.45 -20.18
C GLU A 403 -37.83 22.25 -19.87
N GLY A 404 -37.06 23.33 -19.78
CA GLY A 404 -35.64 23.32 -19.41
C GLY A 404 -35.45 22.82 -17.98
N ARG A 405 -36.23 23.25 -17.00
CA ARG A 405 -36.20 22.75 -15.61
C ARG A 405 -36.49 21.25 -15.53
N VAL A 406 -37.51 20.78 -16.29
CA VAL A 406 -37.82 19.32 -16.35
C VAL A 406 -36.68 18.53 -16.97
N ALA A 407 -36.08 19.03 -18.06
CA ALA A 407 -34.93 18.39 -18.70
C ALA A 407 -33.72 18.33 -17.77
N ALA A 408 -33.41 19.43 -17.08
CA ALA A 408 -32.35 19.53 -16.08
C ALA A 408 -32.54 18.51 -14.95
N LEU A 409 -33.74 18.38 -14.38
CA LEU A 409 -34.04 17.37 -13.36
C LEU A 409 -33.81 15.93 -13.88
N ARG A 410 -34.31 15.63 -15.08
CA ARG A 410 -34.11 14.30 -15.70
C ARG A 410 -32.62 13.95 -15.88
N ARG A 411 -31.79 14.96 -16.18
CA ARG A 411 -30.35 14.80 -16.35
C ARG A 411 -29.63 14.64 -15.01
N CYS A 412 -30.00 15.42 -13.98
CA CYS A 412 -29.24 15.51 -12.73
C CYS A 412 -29.70 14.50 -11.67
N VAL A 413 -30.99 14.06 -11.67
CA VAL A 413 -31.48 13.05 -10.71
C VAL A 413 -30.65 11.77 -10.71
N PRO A 414 -30.28 11.15 -11.85
CA PRO A 414 -29.41 9.97 -11.87
C PRO A 414 -28.01 10.25 -11.31
N MET A 415 -27.48 11.47 -11.47
CA MET A 415 -26.17 11.86 -10.92
C MET A 415 -26.22 11.90 -9.39
N VAL A 416 -27.25 12.54 -8.82
CA VAL A 416 -27.42 12.58 -7.36
C VAL A 416 -27.73 11.21 -6.78
N ALA A 417 -28.47 10.36 -7.50
CA ALA A 417 -28.80 9.01 -7.08
C ALA A 417 -27.56 8.09 -6.92
N GLN A 418 -26.45 8.40 -7.60
CA GLN A 418 -25.19 7.66 -7.48
C GLN A 418 -24.48 7.91 -6.14
N ILE A 419 -24.81 8.96 -5.39
CA ILE A 419 -24.22 9.24 -4.09
C ILE A 419 -24.56 8.11 -3.11
N LYS A 420 -23.53 7.42 -2.59
CA LYS A 420 -23.72 6.24 -1.72
C LYS A 420 -24.25 6.57 -0.34
N ASP A 421 -23.80 7.69 0.25
CA ASP A 421 -24.29 8.14 1.56
C ASP A 421 -25.72 8.68 1.42
N PRO A 422 -26.71 8.06 2.11
CA PRO A 422 -28.11 8.50 1.99
C PRO A 422 -28.35 9.92 2.47
N THR A 423 -27.64 10.35 3.52
CA THR A 423 -27.80 11.69 4.10
C THR A 423 -27.25 12.75 3.15
N LEU A 424 -26.06 12.51 2.61
CA LEU A 424 -25.44 13.39 1.64
C LEU A 424 -26.26 13.44 0.34
N ARG A 425 -26.78 12.31 -0.11
CA ARG A 425 -27.66 12.21 -1.28
C ARG A 425 -28.94 13.03 -1.12
N ASP A 426 -29.60 12.93 0.02
CA ASP A 426 -30.79 13.71 0.30
C ASP A 426 -30.49 15.21 0.39
N GLU A 427 -29.32 15.60 0.90
CA GLU A 427 -28.89 16.99 0.92
C GLU A 427 -28.65 17.54 -0.48
N TYR A 428 -27.95 16.78 -1.34
CA TYR A 428 -27.79 17.18 -2.74
C TYR A 428 -29.11 17.18 -3.52
N ALA A 429 -30.06 16.32 -3.17
CA ALA A 429 -31.42 16.38 -3.77
C ALA A 429 -32.16 17.68 -3.38
N ARG A 430 -32.00 18.18 -2.14
CA ARG A 430 -32.54 19.50 -1.72
C ARG A 430 -31.86 20.63 -2.49
N GLN A 431 -30.54 20.61 -2.56
CA GLN A 431 -29.77 21.62 -3.30
C GLN A 431 -30.14 21.62 -4.78
N LEU A 432 -30.30 20.44 -5.41
CA LEU A 432 -30.74 20.32 -6.80
C LEU A 432 -32.11 20.96 -7.01
N ALA A 433 -33.08 20.74 -6.10
CA ALA A 433 -34.39 21.38 -6.19
C ALA A 433 -34.26 22.92 -6.16
N GLY A 434 -33.40 23.45 -5.26
CA GLY A 434 -33.14 24.89 -5.17
C GLY A 434 -32.46 25.44 -6.43
N TRP A 435 -31.45 24.74 -6.96
CA TRP A 435 -30.72 25.20 -8.17
C TRP A 435 -31.59 25.22 -9.42
N VAL A 436 -32.55 24.30 -9.52
CA VAL A 436 -33.51 24.23 -10.64
C VAL A 436 -34.70 25.17 -10.46
N GLY A 437 -34.92 25.68 -9.25
CA GLY A 437 -36.13 26.45 -8.93
C GLY A 437 -37.39 25.59 -8.85
N TRP A 438 -37.25 24.33 -8.30
CA TRP A 438 -38.37 23.39 -8.13
C TRP A 438 -38.98 23.54 -6.75
N GLU A 439 -40.26 23.97 -6.67
CA GLU A 439 -40.93 24.30 -5.39
C GLU A 439 -41.12 23.06 -4.49
N ASP A 440 -41.49 21.90 -5.07
CA ASP A 440 -41.71 20.68 -4.31
C ASP A 440 -40.40 19.90 -4.14
N VAL A 441 -39.65 20.27 -3.11
CA VAL A 441 -38.39 19.62 -2.72
C VAL A 441 -38.60 18.14 -2.38
N ALA A 442 -39.73 17.77 -1.76
CA ALA A 442 -40.01 16.39 -1.37
C ALA A 442 -40.17 15.49 -2.59
N GLN A 443 -40.73 15.98 -3.69
CA GLN A 443 -40.85 15.28 -4.94
C GLN A 443 -39.46 14.96 -5.55
N VAL A 444 -38.52 15.90 -5.50
CA VAL A 444 -37.16 15.70 -6.02
C VAL A 444 -36.42 14.65 -5.18
N ILE A 445 -36.51 14.71 -3.84
CA ILE A 445 -35.93 13.72 -2.93
C ILE A 445 -36.53 12.32 -3.22
N ALA A 446 -37.84 12.22 -3.38
CA ALA A 446 -38.52 10.96 -3.70
C ALA A 446 -38.01 10.34 -5.01
N ARG A 447 -37.88 11.15 -6.07
CA ARG A 447 -37.34 10.73 -7.37
C ARG A 447 -35.89 10.25 -7.28
N VAL A 448 -35.04 10.98 -6.53
CA VAL A 448 -33.64 10.59 -6.33
C VAL A 448 -33.55 9.25 -5.56
N ARG A 449 -34.39 9.05 -4.53
CA ARG A 449 -34.44 7.80 -3.77
C ARG A 449 -34.95 6.63 -4.60
N GLU A 450 -35.95 6.86 -5.45
CA GLU A 450 -36.48 5.86 -6.39
C GLU A 450 -35.40 5.44 -7.39
N GLU A 451 -34.71 6.39 -8.02
CA GLU A 451 -33.62 6.15 -8.95
C GLU A 451 -32.46 5.40 -8.28
N ALA A 452 -32.10 5.75 -7.05
CA ALA A 452 -31.06 5.06 -6.26
C ALA A 452 -31.46 3.62 -5.89
N GLY A 453 -32.76 3.30 -5.81
CA GLY A 453 -33.27 1.94 -5.61
C GLY A 453 -33.28 1.09 -6.87
N HIS A 454 -33.25 1.69 -8.05
CA HIS A 454 -33.14 1.00 -9.33
C HIS A 454 -31.68 0.65 -9.62
N LYS A 455 -31.23 -0.58 -9.26
CA LYS A 455 -29.93 -1.09 -9.69
C LYS A 455 -29.94 -1.31 -11.20
N PRO A 456 -29.09 -0.68 -12.01
CA PRO A 456 -28.93 -1.03 -13.40
C PRO A 456 -28.27 -2.43 -13.46
N GLY A 457 -29.05 -3.47 -13.78
CA GLY A 457 -28.50 -4.81 -13.95
C GLY A 457 -29.37 -6.00 -13.51
N ALA A 458 -30.58 -5.79 -13.00
CA ALA A 458 -31.47 -6.89 -12.64
C ALA A 458 -32.61 -7.09 -13.67
N ARG A 459 -32.26 -7.34 -14.94
CA ARG A 459 -33.18 -8.00 -15.89
C ARG A 459 -32.72 -9.43 -16.09
N GLY A 460 -33.41 -10.36 -15.47
CA GLY A 460 -33.37 -11.81 -15.78
C GLY A 460 -32.52 -12.62 -14.81
N ASP A 461 -33.09 -13.04 -13.70
CA ASP A 461 -33.24 -14.46 -13.38
C ASP A 461 -33.97 -14.64 -12.03
N ASN A 462 -35.29 -14.51 -12.08
CA ASN A 462 -36.16 -14.88 -10.97
C ASN A 462 -36.73 -16.27 -11.23
N ARG A 463 -35.87 -17.31 -11.23
CA ARG A 463 -36.26 -18.72 -11.10
C ARG A 463 -35.12 -19.53 -10.48
N ARG A 464 -35.39 -20.06 -9.29
CA ARG A 464 -34.65 -21.05 -8.50
C ARG A 464 -33.91 -20.53 -7.28
N ALA A 465 -34.67 -20.03 -6.31
CA ALA A 465 -34.28 -20.11 -4.91
C ALA A 465 -35.20 -21.17 -4.25
N ALA A 466 -34.90 -22.43 -4.45
CA ALA A 466 -35.38 -23.51 -3.58
C ALA A 466 -34.36 -24.67 -3.65
N ALA A 467 -33.94 -25.12 -2.47
CA ALA A 467 -33.15 -26.31 -2.23
C ALA A 467 -31.68 -26.29 -2.68
N GLY A 468 -30.82 -25.75 -1.81
CA GLY A 468 -29.40 -26.07 -1.74
C GLY A 468 -29.08 -26.48 -0.29
N GLY A 469 -29.14 -27.78 0.00
CA GLY A 469 -28.61 -28.36 1.21
C GLY A 469 -27.12 -28.08 1.36
N PRO A 470 -26.54 -28.24 2.57
CA PRO A 470 -25.14 -27.91 2.82
C PRO A 470 -24.25 -28.77 1.94
N LYS A 471 -23.37 -28.11 1.17
CA LYS A 471 -22.30 -28.79 0.42
C LYS A 471 -21.40 -29.51 1.41
N PRO A 472 -20.99 -30.76 1.17
CA PRO A 472 -20.04 -31.44 2.01
C PRO A 472 -18.70 -30.67 1.98
N VAL A 473 -18.26 -30.28 3.16
CA VAL A 473 -16.94 -29.67 3.39
C VAL A 473 -15.90 -30.78 3.16
N ALA A 474 -14.96 -30.52 2.26
CA ALA A 474 -13.81 -31.39 2.08
C ALA A 474 -13.02 -31.45 3.40
N ASP A 475 -12.93 -32.66 3.95
CA ASP A 475 -12.10 -33.00 5.09
C ASP A 475 -10.63 -32.70 4.76
N GLY A 476 -9.93 -31.96 5.65
CA GLY A 476 -8.48 -31.94 5.65
C GLY A 476 -7.77 -30.58 5.81
N ALA A 477 -8.43 -29.43 5.68
CA ALA A 477 -7.80 -28.14 6.00
C ALA A 477 -8.22 -27.70 7.41
N ALA A 478 -7.29 -27.65 8.35
CA ALA A 478 -7.55 -27.14 9.70
C ALA A 478 -8.15 -25.73 9.59
N ARG A 479 -9.40 -25.60 10.02
CA ARG A 479 -10.16 -24.35 9.96
C ARG A 479 -9.39 -23.28 10.74
N ARG A 480 -9.15 -22.11 10.13
CA ARG A 480 -8.42 -21.00 10.78
C ARG A 480 -9.12 -20.61 12.08
N PRO A 481 -8.39 -20.41 13.21
CA PRO A 481 -9.02 -20.04 14.49
C PRO A 481 -9.75 -18.70 14.36
N ASP A 482 -10.97 -18.62 14.93
CA ASP A 482 -11.72 -17.35 14.94
C ASP A 482 -11.11 -16.41 15.99
N PRO A 483 -10.57 -15.24 15.58
CA PRO A 483 -9.96 -14.27 16.51
C PRO A 483 -10.97 -13.67 17.50
N ARG A 484 -12.28 -13.84 17.28
CA ARG A 484 -13.36 -13.32 18.15
C ARG A 484 -13.85 -14.34 19.16
N ASP A 485 -13.39 -15.58 19.10
CA ASP A 485 -13.77 -16.62 20.05
C ASP A 485 -13.13 -16.34 21.41
N PRO A 486 -13.92 -15.99 22.45
CA PRO A 486 -13.39 -15.66 23.77
C PRO A 486 -12.74 -16.85 24.46
N THR A 487 -13.08 -18.10 24.08
CA THR A 487 -12.51 -19.31 24.67
C THR A 487 -11.08 -19.56 24.16
N LEU A 488 -10.74 -19.05 22.99
CA LEU A 488 -9.41 -19.16 22.39
C LEU A 488 -8.50 -17.97 22.73
N TRP A 489 -9.04 -16.92 23.36
CA TRP A 489 -8.29 -15.71 23.67
C TRP A 489 -7.01 -15.95 24.48
N PRO A 490 -6.99 -16.76 25.59
CA PRO A 490 -5.75 -16.99 26.34
C PRO A 490 -4.66 -17.68 25.50
N GLN A 491 -5.07 -18.63 24.64
CA GLN A 491 -4.15 -19.34 23.75
C GLN A 491 -3.53 -18.39 22.73
N ARG A 492 -4.37 -17.51 22.13
CA ARG A 492 -3.93 -16.52 21.15
C ARG A 492 -2.93 -15.54 21.75
N GLU A 493 -3.24 -14.95 22.91
CA GLU A 493 -2.37 -13.97 23.57
C GLU A 493 -1.06 -14.61 24.07
N ALA A 494 -1.08 -15.84 24.55
CA ALA A 494 0.11 -16.57 24.96
C ALA A 494 1.07 -16.82 23.77
N LEU A 495 0.54 -17.21 22.59
CA LEU A 495 1.33 -17.38 21.38
C LEU A 495 1.89 -16.05 20.87
N LYS A 496 1.11 -14.97 20.95
CA LYS A 496 1.61 -13.61 20.62
C LYS A 496 2.76 -13.23 21.53
N ALA A 497 2.64 -13.45 22.83
CA ALA A 497 3.71 -13.19 23.80
C ALA A 497 4.98 -14.00 23.47
N ALA A 498 4.84 -15.28 23.16
CA ALA A 498 5.95 -16.17 22.84
C ALA A 498 6.67 -15.77 21.54
N LEU A 499 5.93 -15.30 20.53
CA LEU A 499 6.50 -14.87 19.25
C LEU A 499 7.10 -13.46 19.30
N GLN A 500 6.45 -12.54 20.01
CA GLN A 500 6.87 -11.12 20.00
C GLN A 500 7.86 -10.79 21.12
N TYR A 501 7.74 -11.45 22.27
CA TYR A 501 8.54 -11.20 23.47
C TYR A 501 9.03 -12.51 24.11
N PRO A 502 9.82 -13.33 23.37
CA PRO A 502 10.23 -14.66 23.83
C PRO A 502 10.94 -14.61 25.18
N ALA A 503 11.79 -13.61 25.41
CA ALA A 503 12.50 -13.44 26.70
C ALA A 503 11.57 -13.18 27.89
N LEU A 504 10.42 -12.52 27.68
CA LEU A 504 9.42 -12.27 28.74
C LEU A 504 8.46 -13.44 28.93
N ALA A 505 8.11 -14.15 27.85
CA ALA A 505 7.32 -15.38 27.93
C ALA A 505 8.10 -16.52 28.60
N GLY A 506 9.38 -16.60 28.30
CA GLY A 506 10.42 -17.39 28.96
C GLY A 506 10.07 -18.84 29.29
N PRO A 507 10.61 -19.36 30.41
CA PRO A 507 10.42 -20.76 30.79
C PRO A 507 8.96 -21.13 31.06
N VAL A 508 8.13 -20.16 31.43
CA VAL A 508 6.70 -20.42 31.73
C VAL A 508 5.97 -20.87 30.47
N PHE A 509 6.18 -20.20 29.33
CA PHE A 509 5.58 -20.62 28.08
C PHE A 509 6.11 -21.98 27.61
N ASP A 510 7.41 -22.22 27.74
CA ASP A 510 8.03 -23.48 27.31
C ASP A 510 7.54 -24.68 28.14
N SER A 511 7.12 -24.47 29.40
CA SER A 511 6.50 -25.50 30.25
C SER A 511 5.07 -25.88 29.86
N LEU A 512 4.39 -25.06 29.02
CA LEU A 512 3.04 -25.35 28.54
C LEU A 512 3.10 -26.48 27.50
N THR A 513 2.34 -27.52 27.71
CA THR A 513 2.24 -28.63 26.76
C THR A 513 1.35 -28.28 25.57
N VAL A 514 1.52 -28.98 24.45
CA VAL A 514 0.71 -28.76 23.22
C VAL A 514 -0.79 -28.94 23.51
N GLU A 515 -1.17 -29.83 24.45
CA GLU A 515 -2.56 -30.09 24.86
C GLU A 515 -3.20 -28.88 25.56
N SER A 516 -2.42 -27.91 26.03
CA SER A 516 -2.92 -26.64 26.55
C SER A 516 -3.63 -25.82 25.44
N PHE A 517 -3.30 -26.07 24.18
CA PHE A 517 -3.82 -25.41 23.00
C PHE A 517 -4.90 -26.28 22.33
N THR A 518 -6.17 -25.95 22.56
CA THR A 518 -7.31 -26.77 22.10
C THR A 518 -7.61 -26.65 20.61
N HIS A 519 -7.21 -25.53 19.98
CA HIS A 519 -7.41 -25.33 18.57
C HIS A 519 -6.22 -25.89 17.77
N PRO A 520 -6.45 -26.76 16.76
CA PRO A 520 -5.36 -27.41 16.01
C PRO A 520 -4.34 -26.43 15.40
N GLY A 521 -4.79 -25.27 14.91
CA GLY A 521 -3.90 -24.22 14.36
C GLY A 521 -2.98 -23.63 15.44
N TYR A 522 -3.49 -23.40 16.66
CA TYR A 522 -2.66 -22.89 17.76
C TYR A 522 -1.72 -23.97 18.31
N ALA A 523 -2.16 -25.22 18.37
CA ALA A 523 -1.31 -26.35 18.72
C ALA A 523 -0.13 -26.49 17.72
N ALA A 524 -0.38 -26.34 16.41
CA ALA A 524 0.66 -26.37 15.38
C ALA A 524 1.68 -25.24 15.55
N VAL A 525 1.24 -24.02 15.89
CA VAL A 525 2.16 -22.91 16.20
C VAL A 525 3.00 -23.21 17.44
N ARG A 526 2.38 -23.75 18.51
CA ARG A 526 3.12 -24.17 19.73
C ARG A 526 4.18 -25.22 19.42
N THR A 527 3.86 -26.21 18.58
CA THR A 527 4.81 -27.22 18.14
C THR A 527 5.98 -26.60 17.32
N ALA A 528 5.67 -25.66 16.42
CA ALA A 528 6.71 -24.96 15.65
C ALA A 528 7.66 -24.17 16.57
N ILE A 529 7.14 -23.49 17.60
CA ILE A 529 7.95 -22.79 18.61
C ILE A 529 8.86 -23.77 19.36
N GLU A 530 8.36 -24.95 19.73
CA GLU A 530 9.12 -26.00 20.44
C GLU A 530 10.25 -26.54 19.57
N VAL A 531 9.97 -26.86 18.30
CA VAL A 531 10.96 -27.36 17.34
C VAL A 531 12.02 -26.30 17.03
N ALA A 532 11.67 -25.02 17.05
CA ALA A 532 12.60 -23.90 16.90
C ALA A 532 13.53 -23.67 18.12
N GLY A 533 13.39 -24.48 19.19
CA GLY A 533 14.21 -24.41 20.39
C GLY A 533 13.54 -23.72 21.59
N GLY A 534 12.27 -23.38 21.49
CA GLY A 534 11.49 -22.72 22.55
C GLY A 534 11.82 -21.23 22.72
N THR A 535 11.02 -20.56 23.56
CA THR A 535 11.21 -19.12 23.87
C THR A 535 12.51 -18.83 24.63
N SER A 536 13.10 -19.86 25.24
CA SER A 536 14.38 -19.80 25.96
C SER A 536 15.61 -19.94 25.07
N SER A 537 15.45 -20.06 23.73
CA SER A 537 16.55 -20.19 22.75
C SER A 537 17.52 -19.01 22.71
N GLY A 538 17.16 -17.84 23.28
CA GLY A 538 17.93 -16.61 23.22
C GLY A 538 17.77 -15.81 21.92
N MET A 539 17.03 -16.32 20.94
CA MET A 539 16.68 -15.60 19.72
C MET A 539 15.55 -14.59 19.99
N THR A 540 15.58 -13.46 19.31
CA THR A 540 14.57 -12.40 19.44
C THR A 540 14.28 -11.74 18.09
N GLY A 541 13.20 -10.94 18.02
CA GLY A 541 12.86 -10.15 16.84
C GLY A 541 12.55 -10.98 15.60
N GLY A 542 12.87 -10.44 14.41
CA GLY A 542 12.57 -11.05 13.13
C GLY A 542 13.23 -12.43 12.93
N GLN A 543 14.47 -12.59 13.37
CA GLN A 543 15.19 -13.86 13.27
C GLN A 543 14.46 -15.00 14.01
N TRP A 544 13.90 -14.72 15.18
CA TRP A 544 13.10 -15.66 15.94
C TRP A 544 11.83 -16.09 15.18
N ILE A 545 11.05 -15.11 14.69
CA ILE A 545 9.82 -15.36 13.95
C ILE A 545 10.11 -16.16 12.67
N ASP A 546 11.17 -15.83 11.94
CA ASP A 546 11.57 -16.56 10.73
C ASP A 546 11.97 -18.01 11.06
N THR A 547 12.73 -18.23 12.13
CA THR A 547 13.11 -19.59 12.57
C THR A 547 11.86 -20.42 12.91
N VAL A 548 10.90 -19.87 13.67
CA VAL A 548 9.65 -20.57 14.00
C VAL A 548 8.83 -20.86 12.74
N ARG A 549 8.76 -19.91 11.80
CA ARG A 549 8.06 -20.08 10.53
C ARG A 549 8.63 -21.22 9.69
N GLU A 550 9.94 -21.31 9.59
CA GLU A 550 10.63 -22.40 8.85
C GLU A 550 10.33 -23.78 9.43
N GLN A 551 10.01 -23.87 10.71
CA GLN A 551 9.66 -25.12 11.38
C GLN A 551 8.16 -25.46 11.30
N SER A 552 7.33 -24.62 10.68
CA SER A 552 5.86 -24.76 10.70
C SER A 552 5.31 -25.90 9.84
N GLY A 553 6.02 -26.32 8.81
CA GLY A 553 5.67 -27.45 7.93
C GLY A 553 4.42 -27.27 7.05
N ALA A 554 3.62 -26.20 7.22
CA ALA A 554 2.40 -25.96 6.45
C ALA A 554 2.13 -24.46 6.25
N ALA A 555 1.78 -24.06 5.03
CA ALA A 555 1.52 -22.66 4.67
C ALA A 555 0.43 -21.98 5.52
N ALA A 556 -0.59 -22.73 5.97
CA ALA A 556 -1.61 -22.19 6.86
C ALA A 556 -1.06 -21.83 8.26
N THR A 557 -0.12 -22.62 8.78
CA THR A 557 0.57 -22.37 10.04
C THR A 557 1.55 -21.22 9.92
N GLU A 558 2.28 -21.13 8.78
CA GLU A 558 3.15 -19.99 8.47
C GLU A 558 2.38 -18.68 8.52
N GLY A 559 1.23 -18.60 7.84
CA GLY A 559 0.37 -17.43 7.84
C GLY A 559 -0.12 -17.06 9.25
N LEU A 560 -0.42 -18.04 10.09
CA LEU A 560 -0.85 -17.82 11.48
C LEU A 560 0.30 -17.34 12.37
N ILE A 561 1.53 -17.84 12.20
CA ILE A 561 2.73 -17.37 12.89
C ILE A 561 2.98 -15.90 12.55
N MET A 562 2.90 -15.53 11.29
CA MET A 562 3.07 -14.14 10.85
C MET A 562 1.98 -13.22 11.42
N GLU A 563 0.73 -13.67 11.40
CA GLU A 563 -0.39 -12.95 12.00
C GLU A 563 -0.15 -12.67 13.49
N LEU A 564 0.16 -13.70 14.27
CA LEU A 564 0.40 -13.60 15.70
C LEU A 564 1.67 -12.81 16.04
N GLY A 565 2.69 -12.90 15.20
CA GLY A 565 3.94 -12.15 15.35
C GLY A 565 3.76 -10.63 15.18
N VAL A 566 2.75 -10.21 14.41
CA VAL A 566 2.50 -8.78 14.11
C VAL A 566 1.30 -8.21 14.84
N GLU A 567 0.34 -9.04 15.29
CA GLU A 567 -0.86 -8.57 16.00
C GLU A 567 -0.52 -7.86 17.31
N THR A 568 -1.08 -6.66 17.50
CA THR A 568 -0.82 -5.83 18.67
C THR A 568 -1.24 -6.50 19.96
N ILE A 569 -0.34 -6.56 20.94
CA ILE A 569 -0.67 -6.86 22.34
C ILE A 569 -1.29 -5.60 22.96
N ARG A 570 -2.45 -5.73 23.63
CA ARG A 570 -3.25 -4.59 24.11
C ARG A 570 -2.70 -4.01 25.43
N VAL A 571 -1.43 -3.59 25.39
CA VAL A 571 -0.76 -2.90 26.53
C VAL A 571 -0.19 -1.61 25.97
N GLU A 572 -0.61 -0.47 26.54
CA GLU A 572 -0.18 0.86 26.11
C GLU A 572 1.19 1.25 26.66
N ASP A 573 1.58 0.66 27.77
CA ASP A 573 2.79 0.99 28.54
C ASP A 573 3.73 -0.22 28.58
N GLU A 574 4.95 -0.05 28.09
CA GLU A 574 5.98 -1.10 28.09
C GLU A 574 6.31 -1.63 29.49
N GLU A 575 6.24 -0.79 30.51
CA GLU A 575 6.51 -1.22 31.90
C GLU A 575 5.49 -2.23 32.42
N LYS A 576 4.27 -2.23 31.88
CA LYS A 576 3.20 -3.18 32.25
C LYS A 576 3.24 -4.49 31.46
N LEU A 577 4.05 -4.55 30.43
CA LEU A 577 4.09 -5.71 29.53
C LEU A 577 4.50 -7.03 30.21
N PRO A 578 5.55 -7.08 31.09
CA PRO A 578 5.90 -8.32 31.78
C PRO A 578 4.75 -8.85 32.66
N ARG A 579 4.06 -7.96 33.36
CA ARG A 579 2.91 -8.31 34.21
C ARG A 579 1.74 -8.84 33.38
N TYR A 580 1.45 -8.19 32.26
CA TYR A 580 0.41 -8.65 31.33
C TYR A 580 0.72 -10.05 30.78
N ILE A 581 1.94 -10.28 30.30
CA ILE A 581 2.37 -11.59 29.78
C ILE A 581 2.25 -12.66 30.86
N GLY A 582 2.72 -12.37 32.09
CA GLY A 582 2.59 -13.28 33.24
C GLY A 582 1.13 -13.65 33.52
N SER A 583 0.20 -12.68 33.53
CA SER A 583 -1.22 -12.92 33.77
C SER A 583 -1.89 -13.76 32.67
N VAL A 584 -1.51 -13.53 31.39
CA VAL A 584 -2.00 -14.32 30.26
C VAL A 584 -1.55 -15.77 30.34
N LEU A 585 -0.26 -16.01 30.65
CA LEU A 585 0.28 -17.35 30.78
C LEU A 585 -0.34 -18.09 31.97
N ALA A 586 -0.50 -17.44 33.13
CA ALA A 586 -1.19 -17.99 34.29
C ALA A 586 -2.65 -18.34 33.96
N ARG A 587 -3.34 -17.50 33.18
CA ARG A 587 -4.72 -17.78 32.74
C ARG A 587 -4.81 -19.01 31.85
N LEU A 588 -3.85 -19.16 30.90
CA LEU A 588 -3.83 -20.34 30.03
C LEU A 588 -3.54 -21.62 30.83
N GLN A 589 -2.62 -21.59 31.80
CA GLN A 589 -2.33 -22.69 32.72
C GLN A 589 -3.56 -23.05 33.57
N GLU A 590 -4.25 -22.03 34.09
CA GLU A 590 -5.47 -22.24 34.88
C GLU A 590 -6.54 -23.01 34.10
N VAL A 591 -6.79 -22.61 32.85
CA VAL A 591 -7.77 -23.30 31.97
C VAL A 591 -7.35 -24.75 31.73
N TRP A 592 -6.07 -25.04 31.55
CA TRP A 592 -5.57 -26.39 31.35
C TRP A 592 -5.67 -27.24 32.62
N VAL A 593 -5.24 -26.72 33.79
CA VAL A 593 -5.35 -27.37 35.09
C VAL A 593 -6.82 -27.62 35.43
N GLY A 594 -7.70 -26.68 35.12
CA GLY A 594 -9.15 -26.84 35.30
C GLY A 594 -9.73 -28.06 34.57
N ARG A 595 -9.22 -28.35 33.35
CA ARG A 595 -9.59 -29.58 32.61
C ARG A 595 -9.09 -30.84 33.30
N GLN A 596 -7.85 -30.85 33.80
CA GLN A 596 -7.28 -31.97 34.54
C GLN A 596 -8.08 -32.23 35.85
N VAL A 597 -8.43 -31.17 36.59
CA VAL A 597 -9.30 -31.26 37.76
C VAL A 597 -10.64 -31.92 37.41
N ALA A 598 -11.28 -31.51 36.30
CA ALA A 598 -12.55 -32.11 35.86
C ALA A 598 -12.39 -33.58 35.48
N GLU A 599 -11.28 -33.95 34.85
CA GLU A 599 -10.98 -35.34 34.49
C GLU A 599 -10.78 -36.22 35.75
N VAL A 600 -9.95 -35.76 36.71
CA VAL A 600 -9.70 -36.47 37.96
C VAL A 600 -10.98 -36.60 38.77
N LYS A 601 -11.80 -35.54 38.88
CA LYS A 601 -13.14 -35.60 39.52
C LYS A 601 -14.03 -36.65 38.86
N SER A 602 -14.06 -36.69 37.53
CA SER A 602 -14.85 -37.67 36.78
C SER A 602 -14.35 -39.13 37.00
N LYS A 603 -13.04 -39.33 37.16
CA LYS A 603 -12.46 -40.64 37.51
C LYS A 603 -12.87 -41.06 38.93
N LEU A 604 -12.68 -40.16 39.91
CA LEU A 604 -13.06 -40.41 41.30
C LEU A 604 -14.54 -40.72 41.47
N GLN A 605 -15.46 -40.09 40.74
CA GLN A 605 -16.89 -40.38 40.79
C GLN A 605 -17.25 -41.78 40.28
N ARG A 606 -16.42 -42.41 39.48
CA ARG A 606 -16.62 -43.76 38.94
C ARG A 606 -15.95 -44.85 39.75
N MET A 607 -15.12 -44.51 40.75
CA MET A 607 -14.38 -45.44 41.58
C MET A 607 -15.14 -45.75 42.89
N SER A 608 -14.96 -46.96 43.38
CA SER A 608 -15.44 -47.38 44.70
C SER A 608 -14.33 -47.14 45.73
N PRO A 609 -14.54 -46.25 46.72
CA PRO A 609 -13.53 -46.02 47.77
C PRO A 609 -13.19 -47.24 48.59
N VAL A 610 -14.10 -48.25 48.62
CA VAL A 610 -13.95 -49.48 49.42
C VAL A 610 -13.19 -50.58 48.67
N GLU A 611 -13.37 -50.65 47.31
CA GLU A 611 -12.76 -51.71 46.49
C GLU A 611 -11.41 -51.24 45.90
N GLN A 612 -11.22 -49.94 45.75
CA GLN A 612 -10.03 -49.33 45.11
C GLN A 612 -9.38 -48.29 46.03
N GLY A 613 -9.34 -48.54 47.34
CA GLY A 613 -8.99 -47.56 48.37
C GLY A 613 -7.66 -46.82 48.15
N ASP A 614 -6.59 -47.56 47.83
CA ASP A 614 -5.27 -46.94 47.65
C ASP A 614 -5.20 -46.03 46.41
N GLU A 615 -5.78 -46.47 45.29
CA GLU A 615 -5.84 -45.69 44.05
C GLU A 615 -6.76 -44.48 44.19
N TYR A 616 -7.90 -44.64 44.90
CA TYR A 616 -8.80 -43.54 45.19
C TYR A 616 -8.13 -42.46 46.03
N HIS A 617 -7.37 -42.82 47.10
CA HIS A 617 -6.68 -41.88 47.96
C HIS A 617 -5.54 -41.18 47.22
N ALA A 618 -4.81 -41.84 46.31
CA ALA A 618 -3.80 -41.25 45.50
C ALA A 618 -4.39 -40.19 44.55
N LEU A 619 -5.44 -40.53 43.80
CA LEU A 619 -6.15 -39.59 42.91
C LEU A 619 -6.83 -38.44 43.67
N PHE A 620 -7.29 -38.67 44.91
CA PHE A 620 -7.83 -37.61 45.76
C PHE A 620 -6.73 -36.65 46.21
N GLY A 621 -5.54 -37.14 46.51
CA GLY A 621 -4.35 -36.36 46.81
C GLY A 621 -3.97 -35.47 45.60
N ASP A 622 -3.94 -36.04 44.39
CA ASP A 622 -3.69 -35.32 43.15
C ASP A 622 -4.75 -34.24 42.92
N LEU A 623 -6.01 -34.52 43.17
CA LEU A 623 -7.08 -33.53 43.06
C LEU A 623 -6.86 -32.33 43.99
N VAL A 624 -6.49 -32.57 45.26
CA VAL A 624 -6.23 -31.49 46.21
C VAL A 624 -5.05 -30.65 45.79
N ALA A 625 -3.99 -31.28 45.29
CA ALA A 625 -2.80 -30.57 44.75
C ALA A 625 -3.13 -29.72 43.53
N LEU A 626 -3.89 -30.28 42.58
CA LEU A 626 -4.33 -29.57 41.38
C LEU A 626 -5.25 -28.39 41.69
N GLU A 627 -6.18 -28.53 42.64
CA GLU A 627 -7.07 -27.44 43.07
C GLU A 627 -6.29 -26.31 43.79
N ALA A 628 -5.29 -26.66 44.62
CA ALA A 628 -4.42 -25.70 45.26
C ALA A 628 -3.59 -24.91 44.20
N TYR A 629 -3.02 -25.62 43.25
CA TYR A 629 -2.28 -25.03 42.15
C TYR A 629 -3.16 -24.14 41.29
N ARG A 630 -4.35 -24.60 40.93
CA ARG A 630 -5.34 -23.80 40.18
C ARG A 630 -5.68 -22.49 40.90
N ARG A 631 -5.82 -22.50 42.22
CA ARG A 631 -6.09 -21.29 43.00
C ARG A 631 -4.93 -20.28 42.90
N SER A 632 -3.70 -20.74 43.04
CA SER A 632 -2.52 -19.89 42.89
C SER A 632 -2.44 -19.27 41.48
N LEU A 633 -2.78 -20.01 40.43
CA LEU A 633 -2.85 -19.50 39.07
C LEU A 633 -3.95 -18.45 38.88
N LEU A 634 -5.12 -18.60 39.54
CA LEU A 634 -6.18 -17.60 39.52
C LEU A 634 -5.75 -16.28 40.19
N GLU A 635 -5.00 -16.34 41.28
CA GLU A 635 -4.45 -15.18 41.96
C GLU A 635 -3.43 -14.44 41.03
N GLN A 636 -2.53 -15.20 40.40
CA GLN A 636 -1.58 -14.64 39.41
C GLN A 636 -2.27 -14.07 38.17
N ALA A 637 -3.33 -14.72 37.67
CA ALA A 637 -4.09 -14.27 36.50
C ALA A 637 -4.93 -13.01 36.79
N SER A 638 -5.38 -12.81 38.02
CA SER A 638 -6.18 -11.65 38.43
C SER A 638 -5.34 -10.37 38.55
N GLY A 639 -4.00 -10.52 38.64
CA GLY A 639 -3.05 -9.44 38.87
C GLY A 639 -3.53 -8.56 40.01
N ASP A 640 -3.02 -8.72 41.21
CA ASP A 640 -3.42 -7.93 42.39
C ASP A 640 -3.32 -6.41 42.13
N ASP A 641 -4.37 -5.84 41.57
CA ASP A 641 -4.64 -4.39 41.50
C ASP A 641 -5.79 -4.02 42.46
N LEU A 642 -5.92 -4.72 43.59
CA LEU A 642 -6.81 -4.32 44.66
C LEU A 642 -6.08 -3.74 45.88
N THR A 643 -4.79 -3.41 45.75
CA THR A 643 -4.06 -2.67 46.77
C THR A 643 -3.10 -1.69 46.17
N ALA A 644 -3.59 -0.51 45.79
CA ALA A 644 -2.91 0.79 45.90
C ALA A 644 -3.95 1.90 45.67
#